data_db83a7afa912dd7ad23bb2917dcc8a19
#
_entry.id   db83a7afa912dd7ad23bb2917dcc8a19
#
_cell.length_a   1.000
_cell.length_b   1.000
_cell.length_c   1.000
_cell.angle_alpha   90.00
_cell.angle_beta   90.00
_cell.angle_gamma   90.00
#
_symmetry.space_group_name_H-M   'P 1'
#
loop_
_entity.id
_entity.type
_entity.pdbx_description
1 polymer ?
#
loop_
_entity_poly.entity_id
_entity_poly.type
_entity_poly.pdbx_seq_one_letter_code
_entity_poly.pdbx_strand_id
1 'polypeptide(L)'
;MKEYYQIENLPIELKNELKDNASFFDNFDGKSLDEQQRIACILNDCDLEIIAGAGTGKTHTLLAKAEYLIEKKNISPDDILFLSFSKSCVEELIEKLNYNVPTSTIHSFGLSLINEYRDKEVYDGRGFKKIFEEYLKTASDKQIDDITNYCENNLNSHDMIKLIELDREIEKFNHLISKSNISSRIKSFIDLFKGKGYVASDFKKIKSKCKHDFETNNGGYYTNKNYLNNMAFIQIVEPVFRFYEGYLFRNHLIDFNDMINKAIDLVEKEGIFNNFKYIFVDEYQDISYKNFQFIKTLKQACNAHLVVVGDDWQSIYGFRDSDITLFNDFCDYFPNANRVFIEKTYRNPQELIDIAGNFIMKNESQFKKSLKSDKSIEKPVKIIFDSDSDSIYNLIYNLSKDNEKVFILGRYNGDIDKFIFDTDLVKKSKGSYKQITNDYESIKNVEYRTIHKAKGLEADYVVLINVFNRDWGFPNKFYPPYFVNLIQDWDYDKKLEEERRLFYVAITRAKKGVYIFTEDYNQSEYIDELIDENNLELIYSDDFNRFKEFDNVEDEDVKANLIDLSDFDNSKGIEIKANQKDFGNKLLKSRKYDEAEDFYKKLITNMYFLNDYYPYRKLVEVYYRKRDNLNVINTVEEFFKSERFCNEAQVLWFESKYKKACKYSGYSFSNFDACLDYFNEHGLKNKDKQNEPVPIAARIQSGGRKVKIISQEAYDIKSEYHELSLKYKSARSSKKALYFFEQLWDRKEFTKNLTAYKRLCSLYYDTQQYEKVIEVATEYFNSDARKTKSSPAWFNKKIAEASKKLDKSPVNESSDHIKTTNLSNDELLFKYADLYEKGLLTKYEFDRKKKELLFNDD
;
A
#
# COMPACT_ATOMS: atom_id res chain seq x y z
N MET A 1 35.29 12.97 8.18
CA MET A 1 34.09 13.86 8.14
C MET A 1 34.60 15.20 7.61
N LYS A 2 34.20 15.61 6.40
CA LYS A 2 34.47 16.97 5.90
C LYS A 2 33.69 17.94 6.78
N GLU A 3 34.33 19.00 7.23
CA GLU A 3 33.74 20.01 8.12
C GLU A 3 32.55 20.68 7.42
N TYR A 4 31.42 20.79 8.12
CA TYR A 4 30.27 21.55 7.67
C TYR A 4 30.60 23.04 7.78
N TYR A 5 30.32 23.81 6.72
CA TYR A 5 30.48 25.24 6.73
C TYR A 5 29.40 25.89 7.63
N GLN A 6 29.87 26.45 8.76
CA GLN A 6 29.09 27.39 9.60
C GLN A 6 29.81 28.72 9.60
N ILE A 7 29.12 29.84 9.81
CA ILE A 7 29.76 31.19 9.81
C ILE A 7 30.98 31.24 10.69
N GLU A 8 30.92 30.61 11.87
CA GLU A 8 32.02 30.58 12.84
C GLU A 8 33.30 30.00 12.24
N ASN A 9 33.19 29.00 11.38
CA ASN A 9 34.30 28.26 10.80
C ASN A 9 34.68 28.71 9.39
N LEU A 10 33.97 29.74 8.83
CA LEU A 10 34.30 30.27 7.50
C LEU A 10 35.69 30.95 7.49
N PRO A 11 36.50 30.80 6.41
CA PRO A 11 37.63 31.62 6.12
C PRO A 11 37.31 33.13 6.16
N ILE A 12 38.29 33.96 6.53
CA ILE A 12 38.11 35.41 6.66
C ILE A 12 37.63 36.03 5.34
N GLU A 13 38.14 35.54 4.22
CA GLU A 13 37.77 36.00 2.87
C GLU A 13 36.30 35.81 2.61
N LEU A 14 35.73 34.64 2.92
CA LEU A 14 34.30 34.35 2.76
C LEU A 14 33.42 35.12 3.75
N LYS A 15 33.91 35.37 5.00
CA LYS A 15 33.20 36.26 5.94
C LYS A 15 33.13 37.71 5.44
N ASN A 16 34.19 38.20 4.81
CA ASN A 16 34.19 39.54 4.20
C ASN A 16 33.23 39.56 3.00
N GLU A 17 33.26 38.54 2.15
CA GLU A 17 32.35 38.43 0.99
C GLU A 17 30.87 38.46 1.40
N LEU A 18 30.48 37.78 2.50
CA LEU A 18 29.14 37.89 3.07
C LEU A 18 28.78 39.29 3.48
N LYS A 19 29.70 40.05 4.11
CA LYS A 19 29.48 41.42 4.56
C LYS A 19 29.35 42.38 3.35
N ASP A 20 30.26 42.28 2.39
CA ASP A 20 30.34 43.16 1.25
C ASP A 20 29.08 43.00 0.34
N ASN A 21 28.46 41.83 0.35
CA ASN A 21 27.26 41.55 -0.43
C ASN A 21 25.97 41.44 0.44
N ALA A 22 25.98 41.96 1.66
CA ALA A 22 24.83 41.89 2.56
C ALA A 22 23.54 42.43 1.95
N SER A 23 23.61 43.54 1.20
CA SER A 23 22.44 44.15 0.56
C SER A 23 21.75 43.24 -0.47
N PHE A 24 22.51 42.39 -1.15
CA PHE A 24 21.97 41.38 -2.06
C PHE A 24 21.23 40.27 -1.27
N PHE A 25 21.85 39.78 -0.20
CA PHE A 25 21.30 38.66 0.59
C PHE A 25 20.11 39.10 1.46
N ASP A 26 20.10 40.37 1.91
CA ASP A 26 19.03 40.91 2.77
C ASP A 26 17.71 41.11 2.00
N ASN A 27 17.78 41.26 0.68
CA ASN A 27 16.59 41.42 -0.15
C ASN A 27 16.72 40.74 -1.52
N PHE A 28 16.69 39.44 -1.52
CA PHE A 28 16.61 38.62 -2.73
C PHE A 28 15.13 38.26 -3.00
N ASP A 29 14.57 38.72 -4.10
CA ASP A 29 13.15 38.52 -4.49
C ASP A 29 12.17 38.89 -3.33
N GLY A 30 12.43 40.06 -2.69
CA GLY A 30 11.63 40.58 -1.59
C GLY A 30 11.75 39.79 -0.27
N LYS A 31 12.71 38.91 -0.14
CA LYS A 31 12.96 38.09 1.05
C LYS A 31 14.44 38.10 1.45
N SER A 32 14.71 38.03 2.75
CA SER A 32 16.07 37.84 3.23
C SER A 32 16.46 36.39 3.19
N LEU A 33 17.62 36.07 2.63
CA LEU A 33 18.22 34.73 2.72
C LEU A 33 18.74 34.50 4.15
N ASP A 34 18.56 33.28 4.65
CA ASP A 34 19.16 32.86 5.91
C ASP A 34 20.67 32.62 5.77
N GLU A 35 21.31 32.42 6.90
CA GLU A 35 22.76 32.24 6.99
C GLU A 35 23.29 31.09 6.11
N GLN A 36 22.64 29.93 6.16
CA GLN A 36 23.05 28.75 5.42
C GLN A 36 22.84 28.94 3.91
N GLN A 37 21.76 29.60 3.51
CA GLN A 37 21.50 29.98 2.12
C GLN A 37 22.55 30.95 1.58
N ARG A 38 22.97 31.95 2.37
CA ARG A 38 24.03 32.89 2.03
C ARG A 38 25.37 32.19 1.83
N ILE A 39 25.72 31.25 2.74
CA ILE A 39 26.93 30.43 2.60
C ILE A 39 26.90 29.63 1.30
N ALA A 40 25.76 29.01 0.96
CA ALA A 40 25.62 28.28 -0.31
C ALA A 40 25.85 29.19 -1.53
N CYS A 41 25.45 30.47 -1.47
CA CYS A 41 25.64 31.43 -2.56
C CYS A 41 27.11 31.81 -2.77
N ILE A 42 27.91 31.97 -1.71
CA ILE A 42 29.29 32.45 -1.82
C ILE A 42 30.33 31.35 -2.10
N LEU A 43 29.99 30.08 -1.88
CA LEU A 43 30.87 28.95 -2.21
C LEU A 43 30.91 28.75 -3.72
N ASN A 44 31.90 29.39 -4.38
CA ASN A 44 32.12 29.33 -5.83
C ASN A 44 33.37 28.53 -6.14
N ASP A 45 33.64 28.31 -7.41
CA ASP A 45 34.83 27.59 -7.92
C ASP A 45 35.00 26.17 -7.31
N CYS A 46 33.89 25.52 -6.97
CA CYS A 46 33.84 24.16 -6.43
C CYS A 46 32.52 23.48 -6.84
N ASP A 47 32.55 22.16 -6.80
CA ASP A 47 31.29 21.40 -6.80
C ASP A 47 30.58 21.60 -5.46
N LEU A 48 29.26 21.75 -5.47
CA LEU A 48 28.50 22.07 -4.27
C LEU A 48 27.28 21.16 -4.13
N GLU A 49 27.18 20.50 -3.01
CA GLU A 49 26.01 19.76 -2.60
C GLU A 49 25.24 20.52 -1.52
N ILE A 50 23.99 20.84 -1.80
CA ILE A 50 23.09 21.52 -0.86
C ILE A 50 22.06 20.52 -0.35
N ILE A 51 22.18 20.13 0.92
CA ILE A 51 21.25 19.24 1.58
C ILE A 51 20.21 20.09 2.31
N ALA A 52 18.96 19.95 1.92
CA ALA A 52 17.89 20.82 2.39
C ALA A 52 16.68 20.00 2.84
N GLY A 53 15.92 20.50 3.81
CA GLY A 53 14.69 19.88 4.29
C GLY A 53 13.45 20.28 3.48
N ALA A 54 12.29 19.79 3.91
CA ALA A 54 11.01 20.21 3.36
C ALA A 54 10.73 21.68 3.68
N GLY A 55 10.40 22.50 2.65
CA GLY A 55 10.03 23.89 2.86
C GLY A 55 11.16 24.87 3.21
N THR A 56 12.43 24.45 3.07
CA THR A 56 13.60 25.29 3.38
C THR A 56 14.02 26.24 2.26
N GLY A 57 13.30 26.27 1.14
CA GLY A 57 13.62 27.17 0.03
C GLY A 57 14.71 26.67 -0.89
N LYS A 58 14.81 25.34 -1.16
CA LYS A 58 15.76 24.71 -2.10
C LYS A 58 15.92 25.48 -3.40
N THR A 59 14.82 25.59 -4.15
CA THR A 59 14.79 26.28 -5.46
C THR A 59 15.15 27.74 -5.32
N HIS A 60 14.69 28.42 -4.26
CA HIS A 60 15.03 29.82 -3.98
C HIS A 60 16.53 30.02 -3.77
N THR A 61 17.19 29.09 -3.06
CA THR A 61 18.64 29.11 -2.87
C THR A 61 19.41 28.90 -4.17
N LEU A 62 18.95 27.98 -5.05
CA LEU A 62 19.58 27.79 -6.36
C LEU A 62 19.48 29.05 -7.23
N LEU A 63 18.29 29.70 -7.25
CA LEU A 63 18.07 30.94 -7.98
C LEU A 63 18.98 32.06 -7.43
N ALA A 64 19.02 32.22 -6.11
CA ALA A 64 19.86 33.23 -5.48
C ALA A 64 21.35 33.02 -5.80
N LYS A 65 21.83 31.77 -5.80
CA LYS A 65 23.20 31.45 -6.18
C LYS A 65 23.51 31.78 -7.63
N ALA A 66 22.58 31.44 -8.54
CA ALA A 66 22.78 31.75 -9.96
C ALA A 66 22.82 33.28 -10.23
N GLU A 67 21.88 34.02 -9.64
CA GLU A 67 21.87 35.48 -9.78
C GLU A 67 23.07 36.16 -9.10
N TYR A 68 23.51 35.59 -7.94
CA TYR A 68 24.75 36.01 -7.30
C TYR A 68 25.99 35.83 -8.22
N LEU A 69 26.10 34.70 -8.91
CA LEU A 69 27.17 34.45 -9.88
C LEU A 69 27.13 35.47 -11.04
N ILE A 70 25.94 35.77 -11.52
CA ILE A 70 25.76 36.72 -12.63
C ILE A 70 26.11 38.15 -12.19
N GLU A 71 25.53 38.64 -11.07
CA GLU A 71 25.63 40.02 -10.64
C GLU A 71 26.96 40.37 -9.95
N LYS A 72 27.47 39.44 -9.14
CA LYS A 72 28.63 39.70 -8.27
C LYS A 72 29.92 39.08 -8.77
N LYS A 73 29.81 38.00 -9.55
CA LYS A 73 30.97 37.31 -10.13
C LYS A 73 31.12 37.50 -11.65
N ASN A 74 30.23 38.28 -12.28
CA ASN A 74 30.22 38.57 -13.70
C ASN A 74 30.22 37.32 -14.59
N ILE A 75 29.52 36.26 -14.17
CA ILE A 75 29.32 35.04 -14.98
C ILE A 75 28.20 35.33 -15.99
N SER A 76 28.44 35.01 -17.28
CA SER A 76 27.38 35.16 -18.29
C SER A 76 26.20 34.22 -18.00
N PRO A 77 24.93 34.65 -18.15
CA PRO A 77 23.78 33.73 -18.07
C PRO A 77 23.92 32.52 -19.00
N ASP A 78 24.52 32.67 -20.17
CA ASP A 78 24.76 31.58 -21.13
C ASP A 78 25.80 30.54 -20.65
N ASP A 79 26.63 30.90 -19.65
CA ASP A 79 27.62 30.01 -19.03
C ASP A 79 27.00 29.13 -17.93
N ILE A 80 25.71 29.29 -17.65
CA ILE A 80 24.99 28.57 -16.61
C ILE A 80 23.92 27.68 -17.25
N LEU A 81 23.84 26.41 -16.86
CA LEU A 81 22.81 25.46 -17.27
C LEU A 81 22.00 24.99 -16.09
N PHE A 82 20.68 25.19 -16.10
CA PHE A 82 19.76 24.58 -15.14
C PHE A 82 19.14 23.30 -15.69
N LEU A 83 19.24 22.23 -14.91
CA LEU A 83 18.64 20.93 -15.21
C LEU A 83 17.65 20.54 -14.09
N SER A 84 16.48 20.05 -14.48
CA SER A 84 15.46 19.55 -13.56
C SER A 84 14.81 18.25 -14.06
N PHE A 85 14.09 17.56 -13.18
CA PHE A 85 13.40 16.30 -13.51
C PHE A 85 12.04 16.49 -14.17
N SER A 86 11.37 17.60 -13.94
CA SER A 86 10.00 17.82 -14.40
C SER A 86 9.85 19.12 -15.19
N LYS A 87 8.91 19.12 -16.15
CA LYS A 87 8.55 20.33 -16.90
C LYS A 87 8.01 21.43 -16.00
N SER A 88 7.21 21.08 -14.98
CA SER A 88 6.66 22.06 -14.04
C SER A 88 7.74 22.78 -13.23
N CYS A 89 8.82 22.07 -12.84
CA CYS A 89 9.96 22.72 -12.17
C CYS A 89 10.73 23.63 -13.14
N VAL A 90 10.89 23.22 -14.41
CA VAL A 90 11.52 24.07 -15.43
C VAL A 90 10.70 25.35 -15.65
N GLU A 91 9.37 25.25 -15.79
CA GLU A 91 8.48 26.40 -15.95
C GLU A 91 8.58 27.34 -14.73
N GLU A 92 8.60 26.80 -13.51
CA GLU A 92 8.77 27.55 -12.28
C GLU A 92 10.13 28.28 -12.22
N LEU A 93 11.22 27.59 -12.63
CA LEU A 93 12.56 28.18 -12.67
C LEU A 93 12.63 29.34 -13.69
N ILE A 94 12.09 29.14 -14.89
CA ILE A 94 12.06 30.19 -15.94
C ILE A 94 11.24 31.40 -15.49
N GLU A 95 10.09 31.17 -14.82
CA GLU A 95 9.23 32.29 -14.34
C GLU A 95 9.91 33.10 -13.25
N LYS A 96 10.75 32.49 -12.42
CA LYS A 96 11.37 33.15 -11.26
C LYS A 96 12.76 33.70 -11.53
N LEU A 97 13.44 33.25 -12.58
CA LEU A 97 14.75 33.80 -12.97
C LEU A 97 14.62 35.19 -13.60
N ASN A 98 15.38 36.14 -13.08
CA ASN A 98 15.44 37.52 -13.66
C ASN A 98 16.29 37.56 -14.93
N TYR A 99 17.01 36.50 -15.25
CA TYR A 99 17.92 36.41 -16.40
C TYR A 99 17.51 35.26 -17.31
N ASN A 100 17.79 35.36 -18.60
CA ASN A 100 17.56 34.29 -19.55
C ASN A 100 18.68 33.26 -19.45
N VAL A 101 18.55 32.35 -18.55
CA VAL A 101 19.52 31.24 -18.31
C VAL A 101 19.03 29.98 -19.01
N PRO A 102 19.89 29.25 -19.76
CA PRO A 102 19.57 27.93 -20.29
C PRO A 102 18.98 27.00 -19.27
N THR A 103 17.68 26.70 -19.39
CA THR A 103 16.93 25.89 -18.40
C THR A 103 16.13 24.80 -19.12
N SER A 104 16.31 23.55 -18.72
CA SER A 104 15.67 22.42 -19.38
C SER A 104 15.45 21.24 -18.44
N THR A 105 14.59 20.29 -18.85
CA THR A 105 14.64 18.97 -18.21
C THR A 105 15.86 18.19 -18.69
N ILE A 106 16.39 17.29 -17.85
CA ILE A 106 17.55 16.44 -18.21
C ILE A 106 17.31 15.74 -19.58
N HIS A 107 16.10 15.16 -19.75
CA HIS A 107 15.73 14.47 -20.99
C HIS A 107 15.60 15.43 -22.19
N SER A 108 14.99 16.59 -22.00
CA SER A 108 14.83 17.58 -23.09
C SER A 108 16.19 18.13 -23.53
N PHE A 109 17.10 18.34 -22.57
CA PHE A 109 18.46 18.78 -22.90
C PHE A 109 19.22 17.68 -23.64
N GLY A 110 19.14 16.41 -23.18
CA GLY A 110 19.72 15.27 -23.92
C GLY A 110 19.16 15.16 -25.36
N LEU A 111 17.83 15.34 -25.51
CA LEU A 111 17.20 15.34 -26.83
C LEU A 111 17.70 16.49 -27.73
N SER A 112 17.85 17.70 -27.19
CA SER A 112 18.35 18.84 -27.99
C SER A 112 19.75 18.59 -28.54
N LEU A 113 20.62 17.97 -27.77
CA LEU A 113 21.93 17.58 -28.23
C LEU A 113 21.87 16.58 -29.40
N ILE A 114 20.97 15.61 -29.32
CA ILE A 114 20.79 14.61 -30.38
C ILE A 114 20.17 15.22 -31.63
N ASN A 115 19.17 16.08 -31.51
CA ASN A 115 18.48 16.71 -32.63
C ASN A 115 19.38 17.70 -33.38
N GLU A 116 20.33 18.33 -32.71
CA GLU A 116 21.31 19.20 -33.32
C GLU A 116 22.18 18.44 -34.35
N TYR A 117 22.42 17.14 -34.10
CA TYR A 117 23.25 16.29 -34.96
C TYR A 117 22.44 15.26 -35.76
N ARG A 118 21.19 14.89 -35.29
CA ARG A 118 20.42 13.82 -35.93
C ARG A 118 18.92 14.06 -35.74
N ASP A 119 18.19 14.06 -36.81
CA ASP A 119 16.74 14.18 -36.84
C ASP A 119 16.11 12.87 -36.31
N LYS A 120 15.64 12.86 -35.05
CA LYS A 120 15.03 11.71 -34.36
C LYS A 120 13.70 12.07 -33.73
N GLU A 121 12.69 11.22 -33.95
CA GLU A 121 11.41 11.34 -33.24
C GLU A 121 11.43 10.52 -31.95
N VAL A 122 10.78 11.06 -30.91
CA VAL A 122 10.68 10.40 -29.61
C VAL A 122 9.50 9.45 -29.57
N TYR A 123 9.78 8.19 -29.26
CA TYR A 123 8.75 7.20 -28.96
C TYR A 123 8.41 7.25 -27.47
N ASP A 124 7.18 7.68 -27.13
CA ASP A 124 6.73 7.91 -25.76
C ASP A 124 6.27 6.64 -25.01
N GLY A 125 6.50 5.47 -25.60
CA GLY A 125 6.11 4.18 -25.02
C GLY A 125 4.63 3.81 -25.21
N ARG A 126 3.79 4.76 -25.61
CA ARG A 126 2.38 4.46 -25.92
C ARG A 126 2.33 3.60 -27.18
N GLY A 127 1.61 2.48 -27.10
CA GLY A 127 1.51 1.55 -28.22
C GLY A 127 2.54 0.42 -28.24
N PHE A 128 3.35 0.21 -27.20
CA PHE A 128 4.26 -0.97 -27.11
C PHE A 128 3.51 -2.29 -27.37
N LYS A 129 2.24 -2.38 -26.96
CA LYS A 129 1.40 -3.54 -27.27
C LYS A 129 1.35 -3.84 -28.78
N LYS A 130 1.28 -2.83 -29.64
CA LYS A 130 1.30 -3.02 -31.11
C LYS A 130 2.65 -3.55 -31.57
N ILE A 131 3.75 -3.03 -31.03
CA ILE A 131 5.11 -3.51 -31.36
C ILE A 131 5.27 -4.98 -30.94
N PHE A 132 4.74 -5.34 -29.77
CA PHE A 132 4.72 -6.72 -29.30
C PHE A 132 3.85 -7.63 -30.18
N GLU A 133 2.68 -7.16 -30.61
CA GLU A 133 1.84 -7.88 -31.59
C GLU A 133 2.54 -8.06 -32.95
N GLU A 134 3.33 -7.08 -33.41
CA GLU A 134 4.18 -7.22 -34.61
C GLU A 134 5.29 -8.26 -34.41
N TYR A 135 5.94 -8.25 -33.23
CA TYR A 135 6.91 -9.28 -32.89
C TYR A 135 6.30 -10.68 -32.93
N LEU A 136 5.10 -10.89 -32.35
CA LEU A 136 4.43 -12.19 -32.35
C LEU A 136 4.18 -12.74 -33.76
N LYS A 137 3.96 -11.87 -34.78
CA LYS A 137 3.80 -12.29 -36.16
C LYS A 137 5.10 -12.80 -36.81
N THR A 138 6.25 -12.43 -36.24
CA THR A 138 7.57 -12.77 -36.76
C THR A 138 8.34 -13.77 -35.91
N ALA A 139 7.76 -14.10 -34.73
CA ALA A 139 8.35 -15.04 -33.78
C ALA A 139 8.31 -16.47 -34.33
N SER A 140 9.33 -17.26 -34.02
CA SER A 140 9.36 -18.70 -34.33
C SER A 140 8.38 -19.48 -33.45
N ASP A 141 7.95 -20.66 -33.89
CA ASP A 141 7.07 -21.53 -33.13
C ASP A 141 7.60 -21.77 -31.71
N LYS A 142 8.87 -22.01 -31.54
CA LYS A 142 9.52 -22.15 -30.22
C LYS A 142 9.32 -20.89 -29.34
N GLN A 143 9.46 -19.69 -29.90
CA GLN A 143 9.26 -18.44 -29.13
C GLN A 143 7.80 -18.26 -28.74
N ILE A 144 6.87 -18.65 -29.61
CA ILE A 144 5.43 -18.64 -29.31
C ILE A 144 5.13 -19.64 -28.20
N ASP A 145 5.68 -20.86 -28.25
CA ASP A 145 5.55 -21.87 -27.20
C ASP A 145 6.10 -21.39 -25.87
N ASP A 146 7.30 -20.79 -25.84
CA ASP A 146 7.91 -20.24 -24.64
C ASP A 146 7.00 -19.16 -24.00
N ILE A 147 6.42 -18.28 -24.81
CA ILE A 147 5.48 -17.25 -24.35
C ILE A 147 4.20 -17.89 -23.83
N THR A 148 3.63 -18.83 -24.55
CA THR A 148 2.40 -19.54 -24.19
C THR A 148 2.56 -20.25 -22.84
N ASN A 149 3.62 -21.06 -22.70
CA ASN A 149 3.94 -21.78 -21.46
C ASN A 149 4.14 -20.84 -20.28
N TYR A 150 4.85 -19.72 -20.48
CA TYR A 150 5.03 -18.72 -19.43
C TYR A 150 3.69 -18.09 -19.01
N CYS A 151 2.85 -17.72 -19.98
CA CYS A 151 1.56 -17.11 -19.71
C CYS A 151 0.63 -18.10 -18.98
N GLU A 152 0.55 -19.36 -19.40
CA GLU A 152 -0.22 -20.40 -18.73
C GLU A 152 0.19 -20.58 -17.27
N ASN A 153 1.50 -20.67 -17.01
CA ASN A 153 2.05 -20.82 -15.66
C ASN A 153 1.79 -19.60 -14.74
N ASN A 154 1.42 -18.45 -15.30
CA ASN A 154 1.19 -17.20 -14.57
C ASN A 154 -0.29 -16.75 -14.59
N LEU A 155 -1.21 -17.55 -15.16
CA LEU A 155 -2.65 -17.28 -15.08
C LEU A 155 -3.21 -17.67 -13.70
N ASN A 156 -4.28 -16.97 -13.29
CA ASN A 156 -5.08 -17.41 -12.16
C ASN A 156 -6.05 -18.53 -12.60
N SER A 157 -6.59 -19.27 -11.62
CA SER A 157 -7.46 -20.44 -11.86
C SER A 157 -8.70 -20.10 -12.71
N HIS A 158 -9.28 -18.92 -12.51
CA HIS A 158 -10.48 -18.51 -13.25
C HIS A 158 -10.22 -18.25 -14.74
N ASP A 159 -9.12 -17.54 -15.05
CA ASP A 159 -8.72 -17.26 -16.43
C ASP A 159 -8.19 -18.53 -17.11
N MET A 160 -7.62 -19.48 -16.34
CA MET A 160 -7.20 -20.77 -16.84
C MET A 160 -8.39 -21.66 -17.25
N ILE A 161 -9.47 -21.70 -16.45
CA ILE A 161 -10.70 -22.43 -16.83
C ILE A 161 -11.29 -21.86 -18.11
N LYS A 162 -11.38 -20.55 -18.21
CA LYS A 162 -11.87 -19.91 -19.45
C LYS A 162 -11.00 -20.24 -20.66
N LEU A 163 -9.67 -20.34 -20.45
CA LEU A 163 -8.74 -20.74 -21.52
C LEU A 163 -9.05 -22.14 -22.06
N ILE A 164 -9.33 -23.10 -21.15
CA ILE A 164 -9.63 -24.49 -21.53
C ILE A 164 -10.98 -24.58 -22.27
N GLU A 165 -11.95 -23.71 -21.91
CA GLU A 165 -13.27 -23.65 -22.54
C GLU A 165 -13.28 -23.01 -23.94
N LEU A 166 -12.19 -22.38 -24.37
CA LEU A 166 -12.07 -21.81 -25.71
C LEU A 166 -11.76 -22.90 -26.76
N ASP A 167 -12.49 -22.90 -27.86
CA ASP A 167 -12.33 -23.91 -28.92
C ASP A 167 -11.22 -23.59 -29.93
N ARG A 168 -10.94 -22.29 -30.14
CA ARG A 168 -9.97 -21.85 -31.16
C ARG A 168 -8.62 -21.49 -30.55
N GLU A 169 -7.55 -22.05 -31.10
CA GLU A 169 -6.18 -21.78 -30.67
C GLU A 169 -5.84 -20.28 -30.69
N ILE A 170 -6.31 -19.55 -31.68
CA ILE A 170 -6.14 -18.08 -31.76
C ILE A 170 -6.83 -17.37 -30.61
N GLU A 171 -8.02 -17.80 -30.22
CA GLU A 171 -8.76 -17.23 -29.09
C GLU A 171 -8.08 -17.55 -27.78
N LYS A 172 -7.58 -18.77 -27.59
CA LYS A 172 -6.76 -19.18 -26.45
C LYS A 172 -5.52 -18.32 -26.30
N PHE A 173 -4.76 -18.16 -27.38
CA PHE A 173 -3.55 -17.35 -27.38
C PHE A 173 -3.83 -15.88 -27.07
N ASN A 174 -4.87 -15.29 -27.67
CA ASN A 174 -5.26 -13.91 -27.39
C ASN A 174 -5.71 -13.73 -25.93
N HIS A 175 -6.41 -14.70 -25.38
CA HIS A 175 -6.83 -14.71 -23.98
C HIS A 175 -5.61 -14.76 -23.04
N LEU A 176 -4.65 -15.66 -23.30
CA LEU A 176 -3.38 -15.77 -22.57
C LEU A 176 -2.61 -14.45 -22.54
N ILE A 177 -2.35 -13.87 -23.71
CA ILE A 177 -1.62 -12.60 -23.83
C ILE A 177 -2.32 -11.46 -23.09
N SER A 178 -3.66 -11.39 -23.20
CA SER A 178 -4.45 -10.35 -22.55
C SER A 178 -4.47 -10.47 -21.02
N LYS A 179 -4.64 -11.69 -20.51
CA LYS A 179 -4.84 -11.94 -19.08
C LYS A 179 -3.54 -12.04 -18.27
N SER A 180 -2.47 -12.49 -18.89
CA SER A 180 -1.14 -12.53 -18.27
C SER A 180 -0.48 -11.15 -18.11
N ASN A 181 -1.00 -10.12 -18.82
CA ASN A 181 -0.37 -8.79 -18.90
C ASN A 181 1.11 -8.82 -19.35
N ILE A 182 1.51 -9.83 -20.12
CA ILE A 182 2.92 -10.07 -20.47
C ILE A 182 3.53 -8.89 -21.21
N SER A 183 2.80 -8.25 -22.12
CA SER A 183 3.27 -7.07 -22.86
C SER A 183 3.69 -5.94 -21.92
N SER A 184 2.87 -5.63 -20.90
CA SER A 184 3.19 -4.59 -19.91
C SER A 184 4.37 -4.98 -19.03
N ARG A 185 4.49 -6.25 -18.65
CA ARG A 185 5.64 -6.75 -17.86
C ARG A 185 6.95 -6.66 -18.65
N ILE A 186 6.92 -7.03 -19.93
CA ILE A 186 8.07 -6.92 -20.82
C ILE A 186 8.47 -5.45 -20.98
N LYS A 187 7.51 -4.54 -21.23
CA LYS A 187 7.81 -3.11 -21.35
C LYS A 187 8.46 -2.56 -20.07
N SER A 188 7.90 -2.89 -18.90
CA SER A 188 8.49 -2.47 -17.62
C SER A 188 9.92 -2.99 -17.44
N PHE A 189 10.18 -4.24 -17.81
CA PHE A 189 11.53 -4.79 -17.77
C PHE A 189 12.47 -4.03 -18.71
N ILE A 190 12.06 -3.78 -19.97
CA ILE A 190 12.86 -3.06 -20.97
C ILE A 190 13.20 -1.65 -20.47
N ASP A 191 12.23 -0.95 -19.86
CA ASP A 191 12.46 0.39 -19.33
C ASP A 191 13.52 0.39 -18.22
N LEU A 192 13.41 -0.54 -17.26
CA LEU A 192 14.40 -0.69 -16.20
C LEU A 192 15.78 -1.10 -16.74
N PHE A 193 15.80 -2.05 -17.69
CA PHE A 193 17.03 -2.56 -18.30
C PHE A 193 17.79 -1.46 -19.05
N LYS A 194 17.11 -0.69 -19.88
CA LYS A 194 17.67 0.46 -20.58
C LYS A 194 18.01 1.61 -19.63
N GLY A 195 17.21 1.81 -18.56
CA GLY A 195 17.45 2.80 -17.51
C GLY A 195 18.77 2.57 -16.76
N LYS A 196 19.20 1.30 -16.60
CA LYS A 196 20.53 0.95 -16.07
C LYS A 196 21.63 1.04 -17.16
N GLY A 197 21.27 1.36 -18.40
CA GLY A 197 22.19 1.41 -19.55
C GLY A 197 22.63 0.05 -20.03
N TYR A 198 21.90 -0.99 -19.71
CA TYR A 198 22.17 -2.32 -20.23
C TYR A 198 21.80 -2.41 -21.71
N VAL A 199 22.60 -3.16 -22.42
CA VAL A 199 22.44 -3.48 -23.86
C VAL A 199 22.21 -4.96 -24.05
N ALA A 200 21.87 -5.39 -25.26
CA ALA A 200 21.54 -6.79 -25.56
C ALA A 200 22.57 -7.83 -25.09
N SER A 201 23.87 -7.47 -25.00
CA SER A 201 24.91 -8.36 -24.46
C SER A 201 24.80 -8.61 -22.96
N ASP A 202 24.16 -7.70 -22.21
CA ASP A 202 24.04 -7.77 -20.75
C ASP A 202 22.98 -8.77 -20.27
N PHE A 203 22.15 -9.31 -21.18
CA PHE A 203 21.26 -10.43 -20.83
C PHE A 203 22.02 -11.62 -20.25
N LYS A 204 23.28 -11.83 -20.63
CA LYS A 204 24.15 -12.86 -20.05
C LYS A 204 24.41 -12.60 -18.58
N LYS A 205 24.64 -11.33 -18.18
CA LYS A 205 24.86 -10.94 -16.79
C LYS A 205 23.59 -11.17 -15.96
N ILE A 206 22.43 -10.79 -16.49
CA ILE A 206 21.14 -10.97 -15.82
C ILE A 206 20.84 -12.46 -15.60
N LYS A 207 21.08 -13.32 -16.60
CA LYS A 207 20.93 -14.78 -16.47
C LYS A 207 21.88 -15.35 -15.42
N SER A 208 23.14 -14.91 -15.41
CA SER A 208 24.14 -15.33 -14.42
C SER A 208 23.77 -14.89 -13.02
N LYS A 209 23.27 -13.66 -12.83
CA LYS A 209 22.77 -13.16 -11.55
C LYS A 209 21.59 -13.99 -11.07
N CYS A 210 20.58 -14.23 -11.92
CA CYS A 210 19.42 -15.04 -11.58
C CYS A 210 19.82 -16.44 -11.09
N LYS A 211 20.82 -17.06 -11.73
CA LYS A 211 21.37 -18.36 -11.34
C LYS A 211 22.11 -18.27 -10.00
N HIS A 212 22.97 -17.28 -9.82
CA HIS A 212 23.72 -17.04 -8.58
C HIS A 212 22.80 -16.82 -7.38
N ASP A 213 21.79 -15.96 -7.53
CA ASP A 213 20.81 -15.67 -6.48
C ASP A 213 20.03 -16.92 -6.06
N PHE A 214 19.74 -17.82 -7.01
CA PHE A 214 19.12 -19.10 -6.72
C PHE A 214 20.07 -20.06 -5.96
N GLU A 215 21.34 -20.13 -6.35
CA GLU A 215 22.34 -21.03 -5.76
C GLU A 215 22.76 -20.59 -4.36
N THR A 216 22.76 -19.29 -4.06
CA THR A 216 23.19 -18.72 -2.77
C THR A 216 22.06 -18.61 -1.73
N ASN A 217 20.80 -18.65 -2.16
CA ASN A 217 19.65 -18.42 -1.28
C ASN A 217 19.02 -19.74 -0.83
N ASN A 218 19.61 -20.35 0.21
CA ASN A 218 19.16 -21.64 0.79
C ASN A 218 17.75 -21.55 1.40
N GLY A 219 16.70 -21.72 0.57
CA GLY A 219 15.33 -21.98 1.04
C GLY A 219 14.47 -20.76 1.38
N GLY A 220 14.88 -19.55 1.01
CA GLY A 220 14.09 -18.34 1.16
C GLY A 220 13.10 -18.10 0.00
N TYR A 221 12.90 -16.82 -0.36
CA TYR A 221 12.00 -16.36 -1.44
C TYR A 221 12.27 -16.98 -2.83
N TYR A 222 13.46 -17.53 -3.05
CA TYR A 222 13.92 -18.14 -4.31
C TYR A 222 13.62 -19.63 -4.37
N THR A 223 12.34 -19.98 -4.52
CA THR A 223 11.96 -21.38 -4.80
C THR A 223 12.40 -21.79 -6.20
N ASN A 224 12.56 -23.10 -6.42
CA ASN A 224 12.89 -23.65 -7.75
C ASN A 224 11.87 -23.18 -8.82
N LYS A 225 10.58 -23.07 -8.44
CA LYS A 225 9.51 -22.57 -9.32
C LYS A 225 9.74 -21.10 -9.72
N ASN A 226 10.15 -20.26 -8.79
CA ASN A 226 10.42 -18.85 -9.07
C ASN A 226 11.65 -18.69 -9.98
N TYR A 227 12.71 -19.46 -9.75
CA TYR A 227 13.89 -19.47 -10.60
C TYR A 227 13.56 -19.85 -12.04
N LEU A 228 12.86 -20.97 -12.25
CA LEU A 228 12.45 -21.43 -13.59
C LEU A 228 11.55 -20.41 -14.28
N ASN A 229 10.60 -19.81 -13.56
CA ASN A 229 9.71 -18.78 -14.10
C ASN A 229 10.48 -17.52 -14.53
N ASN A 230 11.47 -17.10 -13.74
CA ASN A 230 12.31 -15.93 -14.06
C ASN A 230 13.24 -16.18 -15.24
N MET A 231 13.84 -17.36 -15.32
CA MET A 231 14.65 -17.75 -16.47
C MET A 231 13.82 -17.81 -17.74
N ALA A 232 12.59 -18.36 -17.68
CA ALA A 232 11.66 -18.37 -18.81
C ALA A 232 11.29 -16.92 -19.22
N PHE A 233 11.01 -16.03 -18.26
CA PHE A 233 10.73 -14.62 -18.56
C PHE A 233 11.91 -13.93 -19.27
N ILE A 234 13.14 -14.11 -18.78
CA ILE A 234 14.33 -13.51 -19.38
C ILE A 234 14.54 -14.04 -20.81
N GLN A 235 14.28 -15.34 -21.06
CA GLN A 235 14.36 -15.94 -22.40
C GLN A 235 13.35 -15.34 -23.39
N ILE A 236 12.16 -14.99 -22.90
CA ILE A 236 11.12 -14.32 -23.71
C ILE A 236 11.50 -12.86 -23.97
N VAL A 237 11.97 -12.14 -22.94
CA VAL A 237 12.25 -10.71 -23.07
C VAL A 237 13.42 -10.44 -24.00
N GLU A 238 14.47 -11.25 -24.00
CA GLU A 238 15.67 -10.99 -24.83
C GLU A 238 15.38 -10.85 -26.34
N PRO A 239 14.65 -11.77 -26.99
CA PRO A 239 14.29 -11.60 -28.40
C PRO A 239 13.32 -10.44 -28.65
N VAL A 240 12.37 -10.19 -27.73
CA VAL A 240 11.47 -9.04 -27.83
C VAL A 240 12.24 -7.73 -27.72
N PHE A 241 13.22 -7.64 -26.81
CA PHE A 241 14.10 -6.47 -26.70
C PHE A 241 14.85 -6.19 -27.99
N ARG A 242 15.46 -7.21 -28.60
CA ARG A 242 16.17 -7.09 -29.88
C ARG A 242 15.22 -6.63 -31.01
N PHE A 243 14.00 -7.15 -31.04
CA PHE A 243 12.98 -6.72 -31.99
C PHE A 243 12.57 -5.26 -31.75
N TYR A 244 12.39 -4.86 -30.50
CA TYR A 244 12.04 -3.49 -30.09
C TYR A 244 13.12 -2.49 -30.50
N GLU A 245 14.40 -2.79 -30.21
CA GLU A 245 15.52 -1.95 -30.64
C GLU A 245 15.57 -1.84 -32.17
N GLY A 246 15.41 -2.96 -32.89
CA GLY A 246 15.32 -2.97 -34.34
C GLY A 246 14.11 -2.19 -34.88
N TYR A 247 12.97 -2.21 -34.19
CA TYR A 247 11.81 -1.41 -34.57
C TYR A 247 12.10 0.09 -34.42
N LEU A 248 12.65 0.53 -33.29
CA LEU A 248 13.03 1.93 -33.06
C LEU A 248 14.04 2.38 -34.15
N PHE A 249 15.05 1.57 -34.43
CA PHE A 249 16.06 1.88 -35.43
C PHE A 249 15.45 2.04 -36.83
N ARG A 250 14.62 1.10 -37.29
CA ARG A 250 14.01 1.14 -38.65
C ARG A 250 13.06 2.31 -38.86
N ASN A 251 12.41 2.77 -37.80
CA ASN A 251 11.46 3.88 -37.85
C ASN A 251 12.07 5.23 -37.44
N HIS A 252 13.40 5.30 -37.29
CA HIS A 252 14.11 6.50 -36.87
C HIS A 252 13.61 7.08 -35.53
N LEU A 253 13.20 6.19 -34.61
CA LEU A 253 12.70 6.54 -33.29
C LEU A 253 13.75 6.34 -32.21
N ILE A 254 13.59 7.07 -31.10
CA ILE A 254 14.31 6.84 -29.85
C ILE A 254 13.30 6.87 -28.69
N ASP A 255 13.51 6.06 -27.67
CA ASP A 255 12.73 6.15 -26.42
C ASP A 255 13.41 7.09 -25.40
N PHE A 256 12.75 7.31 -24.27
CA PHE A 256 13.26 8.20 -23.22
C PHE A 256 14.63 7.77 -22.67
N ASN A 257 14.89 6.47 -22.57
CA ASN A 257 16.18 5.97 -22.11
C ASN A 257 17.27 6.20 -23.17
N ASP A 258 16.94 6.06 -24.47
CA ASP A 258 17.87 6.33 -25.57
C ASP A 258 18.27 7.80 -25.62
N MET A 259 17.39 8.73 -25.25
CA MET A 259 17.73 10.16 -25.24
C MET A 259 18.98 10.42 -24.38
N ILE A 260 19.03 9.82 -23.19
CA ILE A 260 20.16 9.98 -22.27
C ILE A 260 21.37 9.17 -22.72
N ASN A 261 21.19 7.88 -23.08
CA ASN A 261 22.31 7.02 -23.49
C ASN A 261 23.04 7.56 -24.73
N LYS A 262 22.28 7.99 -25.75
CA LYS A 262 22.85 8.55 -26.96
C LYS A 262 23.45 9.94 -26.77
N ALA A 263 22.89 10.73 -25.85
CA ALA A 263 23.47 12.02 -25.49
C ALA A 263 24.83 11.84 -24.78
N ILE A 264 24.95 10.85 -23.87
CA ILE A 264 26.24 10.47 -23.27
C ILE A 264 27.25 10.12 -24.35
N ASP A 265 26.91 9.14 -25.23
CA ASP A 265 27.78 8.70 -26.33
C ASP A 265 28.23 9.83 -27.25
N LEU A 266 27.33 10.79 -27.49
CA LEU A 266 27.61 11.94 -28.35
C LEU A 266 28.60 12.90 -27.68
N VAL A 267 28.33 13.28 -26.42
CA VAL A 267 29.22 14.20 -25.68
C VAL A 267 30.61 13.60 -25.46
N GLU A 268 30.70 12.28 -25.17
CA GLU A 268 31.99 11.60 -25.04
C GLU A 268 32.83 11.58 -26.35
N LYS A 269 32.17 11.47 -27.52
CA LYS A 269 32.81 11.34 -28.78
C LYS A 269 33.12 12.69 -29.48
N GLU A 270 32.20 13.61 -29.38
CA GLU A 270 32.18 14.85 -30.15
C GLU A 270 32.34 16.12 -29.29
N GLY A 271 32.25 15.95 -27.96
CA GLY A 271 32.20 17.07 -27.00
C GLY A 271 30.85 17.77 -26.98
N ILE A 272 30.82 19.00 -26.53
CA ILE A 272 29.62 19.85 -26.47
C ILE A 272 29.99 21.27 -26.97
N PHE A 273 29.10 21.89 -27.73
CA PHE A 273 29.36 23.24 -28.27
C PHE A 273 29.33 24.34 -27.23
N ASN A 274 28.41 24.24 -26.25
CA ASN A 274 28.25 25.21 -25.17
C ASN A 274 29.24 24.89 -24.05
N ASN A 275 30.06 25.85 -23.68
CA ASN A 275 31.05 25.69 -22.62
C ASN A 275 30.50 26.24 -21.31
N PHE A 276 29.56 25.52 -20.66
CA PHE A 276 29.01 25.90 -19.39
C PHE A 276 30.06 25.95 -18.30
N LYS A 277 30.06 26.99 -17.47
CA LYS A 277 30.91 27.08 -16.28
C LYS A 277 30.25 26.48 -15.06
N TYR A 278 28.91 26.53 -15.03
CA TYR A 278 28.11 25.99 -13.93
C TYR A 278 26.95 25.15 -14.46
N ILE A 279 26.74 23.99 -13.83
CA ILE A 279 25.57 23.12 -14.05
C ILE A 279 24.82 23.03 -12.75
N PHE A 280 23.58 23.50 -12.73
CA PHE A 280 22.68 23.45 -11.57
C PHE A 280 21.67 22.32 -11.73
N VAL A 281 21.47 21.51 -10.68
CA VAL A 281 20.50 20.42 -10.72
C VAL A 281 19.60 20.49 -9.48
N ASP A 282 18.31 20.70 -9.71
CA ASP A 282 17.30 20.68 -8.64
C ASP A 282 16.74 19.26 -8.42
N GLU A 283 16.25 18.97 -7.23
CA GLU A 283 15.68 17.68 -6.81
C GLU A 283 16.64 16.47 -7.03
N TYR A 284 17.94 16.67 -6.80
CA TYR A 284 18.98 15.69 -7.13
C TYR A 284 18.83 14.34 -6.46
N GLN A 285 18.12 14.23 -5.32
CA GLN A 285 17.80 12.97 -4.63
C GLN A 285 16.94 12.01 -5.47
N ASP A 286 16.34 12.49 -6.57
CA ASP A 286 15.56 11.64 -7.47
C ASP A 286 16.34 11.19 -8.72
N ILE A 287 17.66 11.40 -8.71
CA ILE A 287 18.49 11.08 -9.87
C ILE A 287 18.60 9.57 -10.09
N SER A 288 18.48 9.13 -11.36
CA SER A 288 18.83 7.78 -11.79
C SER A 288 20.32 7.68 -12.14
N TYR A 289 20.86 6.46 -12.13
CA TYR A 289 22.25 6.23 -12.47
C TYR A 289 22.63 6.79 -13.86
N LYS A 290 21.73 6.69 -14.84
CA LYS A 290 21.98 7.22 -16.20
C LYS A 290 21.95 8.75 -16.25
N ASN A 291 21.01 9.37 -15.59
CA ASN A 291 21.00 10.83 -15.48
C ASN A 291 22.26 11.35 -14.77
N PHE A 292 22.69 10.63 -13.72
CA PHE A 292 23.97 10.92 -13.06
C PHE A 292 25.15 10.82 -14.03
N GLN A 293 25.25 9.72 -14.79
CA GLN A 293 26.32 9.57 -15.80
C GLN A 293 26.29 10.71 -16.81
N PHE A 294 25.12 11.07 -17.32
CA PHE A 294 24.97 12.16 -18.27
C PHE A 294 25.46 13.50 -17.71
N ILE A 295 25.02 13.86 -16.50
CA ILE A 295 25.47 15.09 -15.83
C ILE A 295 26.97 15.06 -15.58
N LYS A 296 27.53 13.92 -15.15
CA LYS A 296 28.97 13.74 -14.94
C LYS A 296 29.75 13.93 -16.26
N THR A 297 29.26 13.36 -17.35
CA THR A 297 29.86 13.50 -18.69
C THR A 297 29.81 14.96 -19.17
N LEU A 298 28.66 15.64 -19.01
CA LEU A 298 28.55 17.07 -19.33
C LEU A 298 29.51 17.93 -18.51
N LYS A 299 29.55 17.70 -17.17
CA LYS A 299 30.46 18.40 -16.28
C LYS A 299 31.93 18.25 -16.76
N GLN A 300 32.32 17.03 -17.08
CA GLN A 300 33.68 16.76 -17.54
C GLN A 300 33.99 17.43 -18.92
N ALA A 301 33.06 17.34 -19.87
CA ALA A 301 33.22 17.94 -21.19
C ALA A 301 33.31 19.47 -21.13
N CYS A 302 32.57 20.11 -20.26
CA CYS A 302 32.59 21.59 -20.09
C CYS A 302 33.62 22.06 -19.06
N ASN A 303 34.27 21.17 -18.31
CA ASN A 303 35.03 21.51 -17.09
C ASN A 303 34.24 22.42 -16.12
N ALA A 304 32.94 22.12 -15.95
CA ALA A 304 32.01 22.94 -15.21
C ALA A 304 32.04 22.58 -13.71
N HIS A 305 31.61 23.54 -12.87
CA HIS A 305 31.25 23.29 -11.47
C HIS A 305 29.82 22.78 -11.40
N LEU A 306 29.61 21.71 -10.59
CA LEU A 306 28.29 21.10 -10.42
C LEU A 306 27.68 21.58 -9.09
N VAL A 307 26.51 22.20 -9.16
CA VAL A 307 25.74 22.64 -7.99
C VAL A 307 24.46 21.84 -7.93
N VAL A 308 24.29 21.01 -6.89
CA VAL A 308 23.12 20.17 -6.71
C VAL A 308 22.37 20.54 -5.44
N VAL A 309 21.05 20.46 -5.49
CA VAL A 309 20.22 20.60 -4.28
C VAL A 309 19.24 19.43 -4.19
N GLY A 310 19.03 18.95 -2.96
CA GLY A 310 18.10 17.87 -2.74
C GLY A 310 17.69 17.69 -1.29
N ASP A 311 16.76 16.75 -1.09
CA ASP A 311 16.28 16.31 0.22
C ASP A 311 16.19 14.78 0.22
N ASP A 312 17.18 14.11 0.84
CA ASP A 312 17.20 12.64 0.96
C ASP A 312 15.97 12.08 1.68
N TRP A 313 15.35 12.88 2.59
CA TRP A 313 14.09 12.50 3.24
C TRP A 313 12.89 12.48 2.29
N GLN A 314 13.01 13.05 1.09
CA GLN A 314 11.98 13.10 0.06
C GLN A 314 12.28 12.26 -1.19
N SER A 315 13.28 11.37 -1.14
CA SER A 315 13.55 10.42 -2.23
C SER A 315 12.52 9.29 -2.26
N ILE A 316 11.56 9.35 -3.18
CA ILE A 316 10.39 8.45 -3.27
C ILE A 316 10.17 7.87 -4.67
N TYR A 317 11.16 7.91 -5.55
CA TYR A 317 11.08 7.41 -6.91
C TYR A 317 12.03 6.24 -7.21
N GLY A 318 12.44 5.48 -6.17
CA GLY A 318 13.23 4.27 -6.34
C GLY A 318 12.60 3.26 -7.29
N PHE A 319 11.28 3.14 -7.29
CA PHE A 319 10.54 2.32 -8.25
C PHE A 319 10.65 2.81 -9.72
N ARG A 320 11.17 4.02 -9.97
CA ARG A 320 11.48 4.61 -11.27
C ARG A 320 12.98 4.72 -11.53
N ASP A 321 13.77 3.90 -10.87
CA ASP A 321 15.22 3.84 -11.03
C ASP A 321 16.00 5.01 -10.40
N SER A 322 15.41 5.81 -9.51
CA SER A 322 16.20 6.76 -8.72
C SER A 322 17.03 6.00 -7.68
N ASP A 323 18.26 6.50 -7.48
CA ASP A 323 19.21 5.89 -6.55
C ASP A 323 19.71 6.95 -5.57
N ILE A 324 19.21 6.88 -4.35
CA ILE A 324 19.53 7.84 -3.29
C ILE A 324 21.02 7.84 -2.91
N THR A 325 21.76 6.74 -3.17
CA THR A 325 23.17 6.66 -2.86
C THR A 325 23.99 7.64 -3.70
N LEU A 326 23.52 7.99 -4.92
CA LEU A 326 24.15 9.00 -5.79
C LEU A 326 24.09 10.41 -5.19
N PHE A 327 23.10 10.67 -4.31
CA PHE A 327 23.02 11.89 -3.53
C PHE A 327 23.80 11.77 -2.22
N ASN A 328 23.59 10.73 -1.46
CA ASN A 328 24.22 10.56 -0.15
C ASN A 328 25.76 10.48 -0.23
N ASP A 329 26.27 9.81 -1.28
CA ASP A 329 27.70 9.60 -1.53
C ASP A 329 28.26 10.62 -2.55
N PHE A 330 27.59 11.77 -2.76
CA PHE A 330 27.99 12.79 -3.73
C PHE A 330 29.46 13.18 -3.64
N CYS A 331 30.00 13.40 -2.44
CA CYS A 331 31.38 13.77 -2.22
C CYS A 331 32.38 12.64 -2.56
N ASP A 332 31.95 11.39 -2.63
CA ASP A 332 32.81 10.26 -3.05
C ASP A 332 32.95 10.25 -4.58
N TYR A 333 31.89 10.63 -5.27
CA TYR A 333 31.93 10.80 -6.74
C TYR A 333 32.61 12.10 -7.19
N PHE A 334 32.55 13.15 -6.34
CA PHE A 334 33.15 14.47 -6.57
C PHE A 334 34.01 14.88 -5.36
N PRO A 335 35.28 14.40 -5.26
CA PRO A 335 36.08 14.52 -4.03
C PRO A 335 36.38 15.96 -3.59
N ASN A 336 36.31 16.94 -4.53
CA ASN A 336 36.50 18.35 -4.25
C ASN A 336 35.21 19.11 -3.92
N ALA A 337 34.10 18.40 -3.82
CA ALA A 337 32.82 19.01 -3.53
C ALA A 337 32.73 19.49 -2.08
N ASN A 338 32.06 20.63 -1.90
CA ASN A 338 31.63 21.14 -0.60
C ASN A 338 30.19 20.73 -0.32
N ARG A 339 29.84 20.63 0.97
CA ARG A 339 28.49 20.26 1.42
C ARG A 339 27.96 21.34 2.35
N VAL A 340 26.72 21.80 2.11
CA VAL A 340 26.02 22.77 2.95
C VAL A 340 24.65 22.22 3.30
N PHE A 341 24.24 22.40 4.56
CA PHE A 341 22.89 22.07 5.03
C PHE A 341 22.04 23.34 5.07
N ILE A 342 20.77 23.23 4.66
CA ILE A 342 19.75 24.29 4.85
C ILE A 342 18.67 23.69 5.72
N GLU A 343 18.63 24.14 6.97
CA GLU A 343 17.81 23.55 8.04
C GLU A 343 16.65 24.43 8.48
N LYS A 344 16.60 25.73 8.07
CA LYS A 344 15.45 26.58 8.38
C LYS A 344 14.33 26.37 7.39
N THR A 345 13.14 25.90 7.89
CA THR A 345 11.94 25.72 7.07
C THR A 345 10.96 26.87 7.25
N TYR A 346 10.33 27.28 6.17
CA TYR A 346 9.36 28.38 6.13
C TYR A 346 7.92 27.86 5.92
N ARG A 347 7.74 26.55 5.74
CA ARG A 347 6.46 25.93 5.45
C ARG A 347 5.75 25.46 6.71
N ASN A 348 6.33 24.53 7.40
CA ASN A 348 5.72 23.75 8.46
C ASN A 348 5.94 24.38 9.84
N PRO A 349 5.06 24.19 10.84
CA PRO A 349 5.32 24.53 12.23
C PRO A 349 6.35 23.58 12.85
N GLN A 350 7.03 24.03 13.93
CA GLN A 350 8.11 23.29 14.57
C GLN A 350 7.65 21.92 15.05
N GLU A 351 6.49 21.84 15.68
CA GLU A 351 5.97 20.59 16.25
C GLU A 351 5.71 19.54 15.17
N LEU A 352 5.29 19.96 13.95
CA LEU A 352 5.07 19.05 12.84
C LEU A 352 6.39 18.51 12.28
N ILE A 353 7.41 19.36 12.15
CA ILE A 353 8.71 18.91 11.66
C ILE A 353 9.46 18.06 12.67
N ASP A 354 9.27 18.27 13.97
CA ASP A 354 9.83 17.41 15.02
C ASP A 354 9.24 16.01 14.94
N ILE A 355 7.91 15.90 14.85
CA ILE A 355 7.21 14.62 14.65
C ILE A 355 7.68 13.92 13.36
N ALA A 356 7.69 14.64 12.24
CA ALA A 356 8.08 14.09 10.96
C ALA A 356 9.56 13.73 10.91
N GLY A 357 10.44 14.54 11.55
CA GLY A 357 11.87 14.32 11.67
C GLY A 357 12.18 13.07 12.50
N ASN A 358 11.60 12.93 13.68
CA ASN A 358 11.76 11.74 14.54
C ASN A 358 11.29 10.48 13.81
N PHE A 359 10.19 10.57 13.06
CA PHE A 359 9.67 9.45 12.29
C PHE A 359 10.62 9.02 11.17
N ILE A 360 11.12 9.98 10.34
CA ILE A 360 11.98 9.64 9.20
C ILE A 360 13.38 9.20 9.62
N MET A 361 13.90 9.71 10.73
CA MET A 361 15.21 9.37 11.24
C MET A 361 15.34 7.93 11.77
N LYS A 362 14.27 7.15 11.76
CA LYS A 362 14.31 5.70 11.99
C LYS A 362 14.87 4.93 10.79
N ASN A 363 15.00 5.56 9.62
CA ASN A 363 15.78 5.03 8.51
C ASN A 363 17.27 5.26 8.80
N GLU A 364 18.09 4.24 8.59
CA GLU A 364 19.51 4.32 8.88
C GLU A 364 20.31 5.09 7.81
N SER A 365 19.81 5.07 6.56
CA SER A 365 20.49 5.66 5.39
C SER A 365 20.28 7.17 5.23
N GLN A 366 19.60 7.86 6.16
CA GLN A 366 19.26 9.27 6.04
C GLN A 366 20.30 10.20 6.66
N PHE A 367 20.50 11.39 6.04
CA PHE A 367 21.26 12.46 6.68
C PHE A 367 20.55 12.95 7.94
N LYS A 368 21.32 13.17 9.01
CA LYS A 368 20.81 13.80 10.22
C LYS A 368 20.66 15.30 9.98
N LYS A 369 19.43 15.81 10.05
CA LYS A 369 19.12 17.24 9.91
C LYS A 369 18.38 17.72 11.14
N SER A 370 18.67 18.96 11.54
CA SER A 370 18.04 19.63 12.70
C SER A 370 17.17 20.77 12.17
N LEU A 371 15.99 20.44 11.65
CA LEU A 371 15.10 21.42 11.04
C LEU A 371 14.55 22.40 12.08
N LYS A 372 14.52 23.69 11.76
CA LYS A 372 14.02 24.79 12.62
C LYS A 372 12.95 25.60 11.91
N SER A 373 11.90 25.97 12.63
CA SER A 373 10.83 26.84 12.16
C SER A 373 10.52 27.95 13.17
N ASP A 374 10.18 29.13 12.67
CA ASP A 374 9.67 30.22 13.50
C ASP A 374 8.15 30.09 13.77
N LYS A 375 7.49 29.09 13.13
CA LYS A 375 6.06 28.83 13.30
C LYS A 375 5.86 27.75 14.37
N SER A 376 4.84 27.94 15.20
CA SER A 376 4.42 26.97 16.21
C SER A 376 2.90 26.76 16.15
N ILE A 377 2.45 25.52 16.15
CA ILE A 377 1.05 25.12 16.23
C ILE A 377 0.94 23.92 17.16
N GLU A 378 0.16 24.07 18.22
CA GLU A 378 -0.07 22.99 19.18
C GLU A 378 -0.81 21.82 18.50
N LYS A 379 -0.28 20.61 18.65
CA LYS A 379 -0.88 19.36 18.14
C LYS A 379 -1.27 19.42 16.66
N PRO A 380 -0.33 19.73 15.75
CA PRO A 380 -0.63 19.88 14.34
C PRO A 380 -0.96 18.55 13.65
N VAL A 381 -0.67 17.41 14.27
CA VAL A 381 -0.97 16.07 13.76
C VAL A 381 -2.07 15.44 14.59
N LYS A 382 -3.16 15.05 13.92
CA LYS A 382 -4.33 14.42 14.53
C LYS A 382 -4.57 13.05 13.93
N ILE A 383 -4.61 12.02 14.77
CA ILE A 383 -4.87 10.64 14.37
C ILE A 383 -6.31 10.31 14.70
N ILE A 384 -7.09 9.96 13.68
CA ILE A 384 -8.52 9.74 13.77
C ILE A 384 -8.80 8.24 13.59
N PHE A 385 -9.27 7.62 14.66
CA PHE A 385 -9.63 6.20 14.67
C PHE A 385 -11.07 6.02 14.18
N ASP A 386 -11.28 6.32 12.90
CA ASP A 386 -12.57 6.18 12.24
C ASP A 386 -12.35 5.90 10.75
N SER A 387 -13.18 5.08 10.16
CA SER A 387 -13.19 4.78 8.73
C SER A 387 -14.52 5.16 8.07
N ASP A 388 -15.40 5.86 8.80
CA ASP A 388 -16.69 6.29 8.30
C ASP A 388 -16.55 7.44 7.30
N SER A 389 -17.24 7.30 6.18
CA SER A 389 -17.20 8.27 5.09
C SER A 389 -17.79 9.63 5.48
N ASP A 390 -18.81 9.65 6.33
CA ASP A 390 -19.45 10.88 6.80
C ASP A 390 -18.53 11.69 7.71
N SER A 391 -17.76 11.01 8.55
CA SER A 391 -16.76 11.64 9.42
C SER A 391 -15.68 12.36 8.59
N ILE A 392 -15.19 11.71 7.55
CA ILE A 392 -14.18 12.31 6.64
C ILE A 392 -14.81 13.47 5.88
N TYR A 393 -16.07 13.34 5.40
CA TYR A 393 -16.80 14.40 4.71
C TYR A 393 -16.93 15.65 5.58
N ASN A 394 -17.44 15.48 6.81
CA ASN A 394 -17.63 16.58 7.74
C ASN A 394 -16.33 17.33 8.06
N LEU A 395 -15.23 16.59 8.24
CA LEU A 395 -13.92 17.19 8.45
C LEU A 395 -13.49 18.04 7.24
N ILE A 396 -13.55 17.46 6.03
CA ILE A 396 -13.15 18.15 4.81
C ILE A 396 -13.99 19.41 4.61
N TYR A 397 -15.30 19.31 4.82
CA TYR A 397 -16.21 20.45 4.73
C TYR A 397 -15.83 21.57 5.70
N ASN A 398 -15.57 21.22 6.96
CA ASN A 398 -15.18 22.22 7.98
C ASN A 398 -13.82 22.86 7.67
N LEU A 399 -12.83 22.08 7.23
CA LEU A 399 -11.51 22.60 6.86
C LEU A 399 -11.54 23.51 5.62
N SER A 400 -12.53 23.34 4.74
CA SER A 400 -12.63 24.12 3.49
C SER A 400 -13.44 25.41 3.61
N LYS A 401 -14.14 25.64 4.76
CA LYS A 401 -15.02 26.81 4.96
C LYS A 401 -14.30 28.15 4.80
N ASP A 402 -13.07 28.26 5.31
CA ASP A 402 -12.30 29.50 5.32
C ASP A 402 -11.45 29.70 4.04
N ASN A 403 -11.85 29.07 2.94
CA ASN A 403 -11.13 29.07 1.67
C ASN A 403 -9.71 28.45 1.76
N GLU A 404 -9.47 27.63 2.77
CA GLU A 404 -8.22 26.93 2.99
C GLU A 404 -8.03 25.82 1.94
N LYS A 405 -6.79 25.59 1.53
CA LYS A 405 -6.46 24.52 0.59
C LYS A 405 -6.31 23.21 1.33
N VAL A 406 -7.10 22.22 0.94
CA VAL A 406 -7.09 20.88 1.54
C VAL A 406 -6.64 19.83 0.53
N PHE A 407 -5.60 19.09 0.85
CA PHE A 407 -5.23 17.89 0.13
C PHE A 407 -5.77 16.64 0.82
N ILE A 408 -6.56 15.86 0.10
CA ILE A 408 -6.84 14.48 0.48
C ILE A 408 -5.77 13.62 -0.18
N LEU A 409 -4.95 12.94 0.63
CA LEU A 409 -3.86 12.12 0.14
C LEU A 409 -4.12 10.63 0.37
N GLY A 410 -3.94 9.84 -0.68
CA GLY A 410 -3.97 8.38 -0.63
C GLY A 410 -2.70 7.78 -1.23
N ARG A 411 -2.47 6.49 -0.93
CA ARG A 411 -1.35 5.74 -1.51
C ARG A 411 -1.59 5.41 -2.99
N TYR A 412 -2.86 5.13 -3.37
CA TYR A 412 -3.26 4.70 -4.71
C TYR A 412 -4.33 5.61 -5.31
N ASN A 413 -4.40 5.66 -6.65
CA ASN A 413 -5.42 6.47 -7.35
C ASN A 413 -6.87 6.09 -7.01
N GLY A 414 -7.11 4.85 -6.59
CA GLY A 414 -8.43 4.31 -6.26
C GLY A 414 -8.85 4.49 -4.80
N ASP A 415 -7.98 4.98 -3.93
CA ASP A 415 -8.28 5.09 -2.50
C ASP A 415 -9.49 5.99 -2.22
N ILE A 416 -9.62 7.06 -2.98
CA ILE A 416 -10.75 7.98 -2.90
C ILE A 416 -12.08 7.35 -3.34
N ASP A 417 -12.06 6.29 -4.17
CA ASP A 417 -13.28 5.76 -4.79
C ASP A 417 -14.20 5.09 -3.76
N LYS A 418 -13.63 4.44 -2.74
CA LYS A 418 -14.40 3.87 -1.62
C LYS A 418 -15.14 4.95 -0.84
N PHE A 419 -14.46 6.06 -0.62
CA PHE A 419 -14.92 7.16 0.18
C PHE A 419 -16.05 7.95 -0.50
N ILE A 420 -15.94 8.20 -1.82
CA ILE A 420 -16.95 8.96 -2.58
C ILE A 420 -18.24 8.16 -2.78
N PHE A 421 -18.17 6.81 -2.73
CA PHE A 421 -19.33 5.95 -3.03
C PHE A 421 -20.45 6.09 -2.00
N ASP A 422 -20.11 6.45 -0.76
CA ASP A 422 -21.04 6.57 0.36
C ASP A 422 -21.39 8.03 0.71
N THR A 423 -20.96 9.00 -0.11
CA THR A 423 -21.15 10.44 0.14
C THR A 423 -21.68 11.15 -1.10
N ASP A 424 -22.29 12.33 -0.90
CA ASP A 424 -22.73 13.21 -1.99
C ASP A 424 -21.58 13.93 -2.72
N LEU A 425 -20.35 13.51 -2.48
CA LEU A 425 -19.18 14.08 -3.12
C LEU A 425 -18.98 13.58 -4.54
N VAL A 426 -18.70 14.50 -5.45
CA VAL A 426 -18.43 14.22 -6.85
C VAL A 426 -16.96 14.53 -7.16
N LYS A 427 -16.28 13.60 -7.83
CA LYS A 427 -14.92 13.80 -8.32
C LYS A 427 -14.91 14.24 -9.78
N LYS A 428 -14.17 15.30 -10.08
CA LYS A 428 -13.86 15.73 -11.46
C LYS A 428 -12.36 15.60 -11.70
N SER A 429 -11.98 14.79 -12.70
CA SER A 429 -10.57 14.70 -13.08
C SER A 429 -10.08 15.99 -13.70
N LYS A 430 -8.97 16.54 -13.16
CA LYS A 430 -8.28 17.72 -13.70
C LYS A 430 -6.78 17.38 -13.81
N GLY A 431 -6.36 16.83 -14.95
CA GLY A 431 -4.96 16.49 -15.15
C GLY A 431 -4.44 15.48 -14.09
N SER A 432 -3.53 15.93 -13.23
CA SER A 432 -2.85 15.10 -12.22
C SER A 432 -3.64 14.90 -10.93
N TYR A 433 -4.77 15.53 -10.74
CA TYR A 433 -5.57 15.45 -9.51
C TYR A 433 -7.07 15.31 -9.79
N LYS A 434 -7.83 14.97 -8.75
CA LYS A 434 -9.28 14.91 -8.76
C LYS A 434 -9.80 16.04 -7.86
N GLN A 435 -10.54 16.98 -8.41
CA GLN A 435 -11.24 17.99 -7.62
C GLN A 435 -12.46 17.34 -6.97
N ILE A 436 -12.66 17.61 -5.69
CA ILE A 436 -13.78 17.11 -4.91
C ILE A 436 -14.79 18.24 -4.78
N THR A 437 -16.03 17.98 -5.16
CA THR A 437 -17.13 18.96 -5.12
C THR A 437 -18.39 18.30 -4.58
N ASN A 438 -19.31 19.12 -4.03
CA ASN A 438 -20.66 18.69 -3.69
C ASN A 438 -21.63 19.34 -4.67
N ASP A 439 -22.73 18.65 -5.04
CA ASP A 439 -23.74 19.16 -5.95
C ASP A 439 -24.57 20.30 -5.33
N TYR A 440 -24.61 20.43 -4.00
CA TYR A 440 -25.42 21.41 -3.28
C TYR A 440 -24.66 22.67 -2.86
N GLU A 441 -23.37 22.56 -2.55
CA GLU A 441 -22.49 23.70 -2.25
C GLU A 441 -21.09 23.43 -2.80
N SER A 442 -20.49 24.43 -3.46
CA SER A 442 -19.14 24.25 -3.99
C SER A 442 -18.12 24.16 -2.87
N ILE A 443 -17.69 22.97 -2.51
CA ILE A 443 -16.45 22.78 -1.73
C ILE A 443 -15.31 23.25 -2.63
N LYS A 444 -14.84 24.47 -2.40
CA LYS A 444 -13.72 25.04 -3.14
C LYS A 444 -12.41 24.59 -2.50
N ASN A 445 -11.36 24.46 -3.29
CA ASN A 445 -9.98 24.20 -2.84
C ASN A 445 -9.71 22.82 -2.21
N VAL A 446 -10.54 21.81 -2.47
CA VAL A 446 -10.30 20.42 -2.05
C VAL A 446 -9.84 19.59 -3.24
N GLU A 447 -8.68 18.97 -3.10
CA GLU A 447 -8.05 18.17 -4.16
C GLU A 447 -7.64 16.79 -3.63
N TYR A 448 -8.03 15.71 -4.34
CA TYR A 448 -7.46 14.40 -4.12
C TYR A 448 -6.23 14.17 -4.99
N ARG A 449 -5.14 13.73 -4.35
CA ARG A 449 -3.90 13.32 -5.03
C ARG A 449 -3.33 12.05 -4.41
N THR A 450 -2.59 11.28 -5.19
CA THR A 450 -1.67 10.31 -4.56
C THR A 450 -0.50 11.07 -3.95
N ILE A 451 0.09 10.52 -2.90
CA ILE A 451 1.23 11.15 -2.20
C ILE A 451 2.37 11.47 -3.18
N HIS A 452 2.65 10.57 -4.14
CA HIS A 452 3.66 10.82 -5.18
C HIS A 452 3.36 12.05 -6.05
N LYS A 453 2.09 12.30 -6.35
CA LYS A 453 1.67 13.49 -7.13
C LYS A 453 1.56 14.76 -6.29
N ALA A 454 1.65 14.65 -5.00
CA ALA A 454 1.66 15.77 -4.07
C ALA A 454 3.08 16.25 -3.74
N LYS A 455 4.13 15.49 -4.13
CA LYS A 455 5.52 15.91 -3.96
C LYS A 455 5.76 17.25 -4.68
N GLY A 456 6.50 18.15 -4.05
CA GLY A 456 6.72 19.53 -4.52
C GLY A 456 5.57 20.50 -4.23
N LEU A 457 4.35 20.02 -3.96
CA LEU A 457 3.19 20.85 -3.67
C LEU A 457 2.98 21.07 -2.18
N GLU A 458 2.04 21.97 -1.83
CA GLU A 458 1.68 22.28 -0.45
C GLU A 458 0.18 22.63 -0.33
N ALA A 459 -0.37 22.40 0.84
CA ALA A 459 -1.73 22.76 1.22
C ALA A 459 -1.75 23.30 2.66
N ASP A 460 -2.84 23.95 3.05
CA ASP A 460 -3.00 24.40 4.42
C ASP A 460 -3.22 23.19 5.34
N TYR A 461 -4.08 22.25 4.91
CA TYR A 461 -4.34 21.01 5.60
C TYR A 461 -4.13 19.80 4.70
N VAL A 462 -3.72 18.71 5.33
CA VAL A 462 -3.60 17.38 4.70
C VAL A 462 -4.51 16.40 5.42
N VAL A 463 -5.35 15.71 4.66
CA VAL A 463 -6.17 14.59 5.13
C VAL A 463 -5.62 13.32 4.51
N LEU A 464 -5.02 12.46 5.33
CA LEU A 464 -4.42 11.19 4.88
C LEU A 464 -5.41 10.06 5.11
N ILE A 465 -5.79 9.37 4.05
CA ILE A 465 -6.79 8.30 4.07
C ILE A 465 -6.16 6.92 3.84
N ASN A 466 -6.83 5.86 4.30
CA ASN A 466 -6.42 4.45 4.12
C ASN A 466 -5.06 4.09 4.74
N VAL A 467 -4.75 4.63 5.92
CA VAL A 467 -3.52 4.32 6.67
C VAL A 467 -3.76 3.07 7.53
N PHE A 468 -3.82 1.90 6.89
CA PHE A 468 -4.14 0.61 7.52
C PHE A 468 -3.00 -0.39 7.41
N ASN A 469 -2.97 -1.33 8.34
CA ASN A 469 -2.05 -2.48 8.32
C ASN A 469 -2.62 -3.59 7.41
N ARG A 470 -2.48 -3.43 6.10
CA ARG A 470 -2.88 -4.42 5.07
C ARG A 470 -1.79 -4.53 4.02
N ASP A 471 -1.81 -5.59 3.23
CA ASP A 471 -0.85 -5.76 2.12
C ASP A 471 -0.84 -4.57 1.15
N TRP A 472 -2.04 -4.02 0.84
CA TRP A 472 -2.24 -2.78 0.08
C TRP A 472 -2.42 -1.55 0.98
N GLY A 473 -1.95 -1.62 2.21
CA GLY A 473 -2.02 -0.55 3.18
C GLY A 473 -0.85 0.42 3.08
N PHE A 474 -0.54 1.02 4.23
CA PHE A 474 0.58 1.91 4.37
C PHE A 474 1.37 1.54 5.64
N PRO A 475 2.62 1.03 5.54
CA PRO A 475 3.40 0.81 4.34
C PRO A 475 2.85 -0.31 3.44
N ASN A 476 3.13 -0.20 2.14
CA ASN A 476 2.83 -1.26 1.21
C ASN A 476 3.75 -2.46 1.42
N LYS A 477 3.17 -3.65 1.68
CA LYS A 477 3.92 -4.88 2.00
C LYS A 477 4.16 -5.79 0.78
N PHE A 478 3.67 -5.44 -0.41
CA PHE A 478 3.89 -6.23 -1.61
C PHE A 478 5.34 -6.17 -2.07
N TYR A 479 5.91 -7.33 -2.31
CA TYR A 479 7.18 -7.43 -3.00
C TYR A 479 7.02 -7.03 -4.47
N PRO A 480 7.96 -6.27 -5.04
CA PRO A 480 7.97 -6.02 -6.47
C PRO A 480 8.15 -7.35 -7.23
N PRO A 481 7.73 -7.41 -8.52
CA PRO A 481 8.03 -8.57 -9.34
C PRO A 481 9.52 -8.88 -9.32
N TYR A 482 9.89 -10.16 -9.22
CA TYR A 482 11.29 -10.59 -9.06
C TYR A 482 12.24 -10.06 -10.15
N PHE A 483 11.76 -9.88 -11.38
CA PHE A 483 12.58 -9.33 -12.46
C PHE A 483 13.08 -7.90 -12.16
N VAL A 484 12.38 -7.15 -11.30
CA VAL A 484 12.83 -5.83 -10.83
C VAL A 484 14.12 -5.99 -10.03
N ASN A 485 14.19 -6.96 -9.14
CA ASN A 485 15.36 -7.22 -8.29
C ASN A 485 16.58 -7.71 -9.11
N LEU A 486 16.35 -8.34 -10.26
CA LEU A 486 17.46 -8.72 -11.18
C LEU A 486 18.20 -7.52 -11.76
N ILE A 487 17.52 -6.39 -11.87
CA ILE A 487 18.06 -5.17 -12.47
C ILE A 487 18.46 -4.14 -11.42
N GLN A 488 17.62 -4.00 -10.39
CA GLN A 488 17.73 -2.94 -9.37
C GLN A 488 18.09 -3.58 -8.04
N ASP A 489 19.04 -4.03 -7.55
CA ASP A 489 19.35 -4.59 -6.22
C ASP A 489 18.43 -4.07 -5.08
N TRP A 490 17.12 -4.27 -5.25
CA TRP A 490 16.08 -3.76 -4.38
C TRP A 490 15.74 -4.85 -3.35
N ASP A 491 16.05 -4.62 -2.09
CA ASP A 491 15.66 -5.48 -0.99
C ASP A 491 14.40 -4.93 -0.28
N TYR A 492 13.89 -5.70 0.65
CA TYR A 492 12.68 -5.35 1.39
C TYR A 492 12.90 -4.15 2.32
N ASP A 493 14.09 -4.03 2.90
CA ASP A 493 14.42 -2.97 3.85
C ASP A 493 14.53 -1.62 3.13
N LYS A 494 15.17 -1.56 1.98
CA LYS A 494 15.18 -0.36 1.11
C LYS A 494 13.77 0.07 0.70
N LYS A 495 12.88 -0.89 0.45
CA LYS A 495 11.48 -0.59 0.17
C LYS A 495 10.77 0.01 1.38
N LEU A 496 10.95 -0.55 2.58
CA LEU A 496 10.34 0.01 3.79
C LEU A 496 10.87 1.41 4.09
N GLU A 497 12.16 1.66 3.86
CA GLU A 497 12.73 3.01 3.96
C GLU A 497 12.08 3.98 2.95
N GLU A 498 11.82 3.55 1.70
CA GLU A 498 11.12 4.38 0.71
C GLU A 498 9.66 4.64 1.11
N GLU A 499 8.93 3.64 1.63
CA GLU A 499 7.58 3.83 2.15
C GLU A 499 7.57 4.81 3.34
N ARG A 500 8.60 4.79 4.21
CA ARG A 500 8.75 5.76 5.30
C ARG A 500 9.00 7.17 4.77
N ARG A 501 9.86 7.35 3.77
CA ARG A 501 10.03 8.63 3.07
C ARG A 501 8.74 9.12 2.42
N LEU A 502 7.96 8.20 1.84
CA LEU A 502 6.66 8.54 1.26
C LEU A 502 5.68 9.08 2.31
N PHE A 503 5.65 8.48 3.50
CA PHE A 503 4.83 8.96 4.61
C PHE A 503 5.30 10.32 5.13
N TYR A 504 6.62 10.51 5.27
CA TYR A 504 7.22 11.80 5.60
C TYR A 504 6.81 12.89 4.58
N VAL A 505 6.87 12.58 3.28
CA VAL A 505 6.41 13.49 2.22
C VAL A 505 4.95 13.87 2.43
N ALA A 506 4.07 12.91 2.74
CA ALA A 506 2.65 13.20 2.97
C ALA A 506 2.43 14.19 4.13
N ILE A 507 3.05 13.93 5.28
CA ILE A 507 2.92 14.78 6.47
C ILE A 507 3.44 16.20 6.19
N THR A 508 4.58 16.33 5.54
CA THR A 508 5.25 17.63 5.31
C THR A 508 4.64 18.46 4.18
N ARG A 509 3.52 18.02 3.58
CA ARG A 509 2.77 18.87 2.63
C ARG A 509 1.93 19.93 3.34
N ALA A 510 1.62 19.76 4.61
CA ALA A 510 0.75 20.66 5.37
C ALA A 510 1.48 21.91 5.88
N LYS A 511 0.81 23.05 5.79
CA LYS A 511 1.25 24.32 6.42
C LYS A 511 0.71 24.49 7.83
N LYS A 512 -0.47 23.94 8.14
CA LYS A 512 -1.20 24.14 9.39
C LYS A 512 -1.44 22.86 10.16
N GLY A 513 -1.91 21.79 9.49
CA GLY A 513 -2.23 20.55 10.20
C GLY A 513 -2.44 19.34 9.31
N VAL A 514 -2.25 18.18 9.92
CA VAL A 514 -2.40 16.86 9.28
C VAL A 514 -3.43 16.04 10.04
N TYR A 515 -4.36 15.46 9.32
CA TYR A 515 -5.40 14.56 9.83
C TYR A 515 -5.21 13.19 9.22
N ILE A 516 -4.99 12.16 10.03
CA ILE A 516 -4.68 10.80 9.56
C ILE A 516 -5.81 9.87 9.96
N PHE A 517 -6.52 9.32 8.97
CA PHE A 517 -7.59 8.35 9.20
C PHE A 517 -7.06 6.92 9.21
N THR A 518 -7.38 6.20 10.27
CA THR A 518 -7.02 4.80 10.47
C THR A 518 -8.15 4.03 11.16
N GLU A 519 -8.07 2.69 11.16
CA GLU A 519 -8.99 1.81 11.90
C GLU A 519 -8.38 1.41 13.25
N ASP A 520 -9.17 1.45 14.32
CA ASP A 520 -8.70 1.19 15.70
C ASP A 520 -8.03 -0.18 15.88
N TYR A 521 -8.45 -1.20 15.13
CA TYR A 521 -7.93 -2.58 15.25
C TYR A 521 -7.01 -3.02 14.10
N ASN A 522 -6.81 -2.16 13.13
CA ASN A 522 -6.03 -2.46 11.92
C ASN A 522 -5.17 -1.27 11.50
N GLN A 523 -4.71 -0.50 12.47
CA GLN A 523 -3.87 0.65 12.25
C GLN A 523 -2.50 0.26 11.69
N SER A 524 -1.95 1.14 10.87
CA SER A 524 -0.60 1.01 10.33
C SER A 524 0.44 1.00 11.45
N GLU A 525 1.53 0.25 11.28
CA GLU A 525 2.70 0.32 12.17
C GLU A 525 3.29 1.74 12.26
N TYR A 526 3.14 2.56 11.23
CA TYR A 526 3.53 3.97 11.26
C TYR A 526 2.68 4.81 12.21
N ILE A 527 1.41 4.44 12.38
CA ILE A 527 0.54 5.06 13.40
C ILE A 527 1.00 4.67 14.80
N ASP A 528 1.36 3.41 15.01
CA ASP A 528 1.92 2.96 16.29
C ASP A 528 3.19 3.73 16.65
N GLU A 529 4.05 3.98 15.67
CA GLU A 529 5.28 4.76 15.86
C GLU A 529 5.03 6.24 16.16
N LEU A 530 3.98 6.84 15.57
CA LEU A 530 3.62 8.24 15.81
C LEU A 530 2.94 8.44 17.17
N ILE A 531 2.17 7.47 17.66
CA ILE A 531 1.50 7.59 18.98
C ILE A 531 2.50 7.80 20.12
N ASP A 532 3.75 7.35 19.95
CA ASP A 532 4.83 7.56 20.93
C ASP A 532 5.32 9.02 21.00
N GLU A 533 5.00 9.86 19.99
CA GLU A 533 5.43 11.25 19.94
C GLU A 533 4.53 12.15 20.80
N ASN A 534 5.15 13.19 21.37
CA ASN A 534 4.40 14.27 22.00
C ASN A 534 3.77 15.18 20.91
N ASN A 535 2.87 16.06 21.28
CA ASN A 535 2.21 17.00 20.35
C ASN A 535 1.26 16.39 19.32
N LEU A 536 0.75 15.18 19.58
CA LEU A 536 -0.33 14.57 18.80
C LEU A 536 -1.69 14.73 19.48
N GLU A 537 -2.74 14.70 18.68
CA GLU A 537 -4.11 14.53 19.17
C GLU A 537 -4.68 13.20 18.65
N LEU A 538 -5.17 12.36 19.55
CA LEU A 538 -5.86 11.12 19.21
C LEU A 538 -7.35 11.38 19.27
N ILE A 539 -8.05 11.15 18.16
CA ILE A 539 -9.50 11.40 18.03
C ILE A 539 -10.16 10.05 17.68
N TYR A 540 -11.11 9.64 18.49
CA TYR A 540 -11.92 8.44 18.25
C TYR A 540 -13.27 8.84 17.64
N SER A 541 -13.94 7.92 16.94
CA SER A 541 -15.16 8.18 16.15
C SER A 541 -16.25 8.96 16.91
N ASP A 542 -16.33 8.77 18.20
CA ASP A 542 -17.32 9.44 19.06
C ASP A 542 -17.02 10.92 19.32
N ASP A 543 -15.77 11.36 19.15
CA ASP A 543 -15.37 12.78 19.27
C ASP A 543 -15.72 13.60 18.04
N PHE A 544 -15.92 12.93 16.91
CA PHE A 544 -16.20 13.60 15.65
C PHE A 544 -17.54 14.34 15.66
N ASN A 545 -18.49 13.90 16.50
CA ASN A 545 -19.77 14.59 16.73
C ASN A 545 -19.62 16.00 17.30
N ARG A 546 -18.48 16.39 17.85
CA ARG A 546 -18.21 17.79 18.30
C ARG A 546 -18.05 18.79 17.16
N PHE A 547 -17.85 18.35 15.92
CA PHE A 547 -17.80 19.24 14.74
C PHE A 547 -19.17 19.48 14.11
N LYS A 548 -20.22 18.85 14.63
CA LYS A 548 -21.59 19.23 14.33
C LYS A 548 -21.98 20.30 15.34
N GLU A 549 -22.27 21.54 14.94
CA GLU A 549 -23.00 22.49 15.77
C GLU A 549 -24.36 21.87 16.08
N PHE A 550 -24.65 21.65 17.36
CA PHE A 550 -25.86 21.01 17.79
C PHE A 550 -26.78 21.90 18.54
N ASP A 551 -28.00 21.90 18.09
CA ASP A 551 -29.17 22.13 18.91
C ASP A 551 -29.28 21.02 19.97
N ASN A 552 -29.54 21.48 21.20
CA ASN A 552 -29.63 20.71 22.42
C ASN A 552 -30.56 19.49 22.32
N VAL A 553 -30.05 18.31 22.68
CA VAL A 553 -30.86 17.17 23.11
C VAL A 553 -30.48 16.84 24.56
N GLU A 554 -31.39 17.06 25.46
CA GLU A 554 -31.20 16.87 26.89
C GLU A 554 -31.05 15.40 27.29
N ASP A 555 -30.18 15.17 28.26
CA ASP A 555 -29.60 13.93 28.79
C ASP A 555 -30.61 13.00 29.55
N GLU A 556 -31.91 13.08 29.31
CA GLU A 556 -32.90 12.31 30.11
C GLU A 556 -33.06 10.84 29.69
N ASP A 557 -32.70 10.44 28.47
CA ASP A 557 -32.91 9.07 27.97
C ASP A 557 -31.86 8.04 28.43
N VAL A 558 -30.75 8.47 29.00
CA VAL A 558 -29.66 7.56 29.42
C VAL A 558 -29.89 6.98 30.81
N LYS A 559 -30.63 7.66 31.68
CA LYS A 559 -30.90 7.19 33.02
C LYS A 559 -32.03 6.16 33.12
N ALA A 560 -32.89 6.07 32.11
CA ALA A 560 -34.08 5.19 32.13
C ALA A 560 -33.79 3.70 31.87
N ASN A 561 -32.56 3.33 31.47
CA ASN A 561 -32.20 1.98 31.06
C ASN A 561 -31.18 1.25 31.96
N LEU A 562 -30.95 1.77 33.16
CA LEU A 562 -30.29 0.98 34.23
C LEU A 562 -31.26 -0.03 34.77
N ILE A 563 -31.38 -1.18 34.12
CA ILE A 563 -32.15 -2.31 34.60
C ILE A 563 -31.40 -2.93 35.76
N ASP A 564 -32.04 -2.93 36.93
CA ASP A 564 -31.52 -3.62 38.11
C ASP A 564 -31.38 -5.11 37.83
N LEU A 565 -30.19 -5.65 38.01
CA LEU A 565 -29.79 -7.01 37.60
C LEU A 565 -30.31 -8.10 38.58
N SER A 566 -31.08 -7.75 39.61
CA SER A 566 -31.54 -8.68 40.62
C SER A 566 -32.87 -9.43 40.31
N ASP A 567 -33.67 -8.98 39.29
CA ASP A 567 -35.03 -9.47 39.04
C ASP A 567 -35.27 -10.10 37.65
N PHE A 568 -34.43 -11.02 37.20
CA PHE A 568 -34.61 -11.58 35.85
C PHE A 568 -35.08 -13.03 35.77
N ASP A 569 -36.19 -13.21 35.01
CA ASP A 569 -36.74 -14.50 34.59
C ASP A 569 -35.90 -15.16 33.50
N ASN A 570 -35.57 -16.43 33.68
CA ASN A 570 -34.64 -17.25 32.90
C ASN A 570 -35.06 -17.56 31.46
N SER A 571 -36.20 -17.07 30.97
CA SER A 571 -36.73 -17.36 29.64
C SER A 571 -36.13 -16.52 28.50
N LYS A 572 -35.35 -15.47 28.75
CA LYS A 572 -34.87 -14.45 27.79
C LYS A 572 -33.35 -14.31 27.67
N GLY A 573 -32.57 -15.27 28.11
CA GLY A 573 -31.11 -15.13 28.28
C GLY A 573 -30.32 -14.66 27.09
N ILE A 574 -30.72 -14.95 25.82
CA ILE A 574 -30.02 -14.52 24.61
C ILE A 574 -30.30 -13.04 24.32
N GLU A 575 -31.52 -12.60 24.52
CA GLU A 575 -31.98 -11.23 24.34
C GLU A 575 -31.35 -10.32 25.41
N ILE A 576 -31.27 -10.78 26.65
CA ILE A 576 -30.61 -10.09 27.78
C ILE A 576 -29.11 -9.89 27.45
N LYS A 577 -28.42 -10.95 26.98
CA LYS A 577 -27.00 -10.89 26.60
C LYS A 577 -26.77 -9.90 25.49
N ALA A 578 -27.65 -9.85 24.49
CA ALA A 578 -27.56 -8.89 23.39
C ALA A 578 -27.77 -7.45 23.86
N ASN A 579 -28.78 -7.22 24.72
CA ASN A 579 -29.09 -5.90 25.29
C ASN A 579 -27.96 -5.40 26.20
N GLN A 580 -27.34 -6.27 27.00
CA GLN A 580 -26.19 -5.90 27.85
C GLN A 580 -24.95 -5.56 27.00
N LYS A 581 -24.70 -6.29 25.91
CA LYS A 581 -23.63 -5.96 24.97
C LYS A 581 -23.88 -4.62 24.28
N ASP A 582 -25.10 -4.34 23.86
CA ASP A 582 -25.48 -3.07 23.23
C ASP A 582 -25.35 -1.90 24.24
N PHE A 583 -25.82 -2.08 25.48
CA PHE A 583 -25.66 -1.07 26.52
C PHE A 583 -24.20 -0.76 26.83
N GLY A 584 -23.36 -1.78 27.03
CA GLY A 584 -21.94 -1.58 27.28
C GLY A 584 -21.22 -0.90 26.09
N ASN A 585 -21.61 -1.23 24.86
CA ASN A 585 -21.08 -0.54 23.69
C ASN A 585 -21.54 0.93 23.61
N LYS A 586 -22.77 1.25 24.04
CA LYS A 586 -23.22 2.64 24.14
C LYS A 586 -22.42 3.42 25.19
N LEU A 587 -22.11 2.85 26.36
CA LEU A 587 -21.22 3.49 27.34
C LEU A 587 -19.84 3.78 26.79
N LEU A 588 -19.24 2.82 26.06
CA LEU A 588 -17.97 3.01 25.39
C LEU A 588 -18.05 4.10 24.31
N LYS A 589 -19.12 4.11 23.52
CA LYS A 589 -19.37 5.10 22.49
C LYS A 589 -19.56 6.49 23.10
N SER A 590 -20.26 6.62 24.18
CA SER A 590 -20.49 7.88 24.90
C SER A 590 -19.31 8.29 25.79
N ARG A 591 -18.16 7.60 25.75
CA ARG A 591 -16.94 7.83 26.54
C ARG A 591 -17.14 7.84 28.06
N LYS A 592 -18.20 7.26 28.52
CA LYS A 592 -18.44 7.05 29.91
C LYS A 592 -17.58 5.90 30.41
N TYR A 593 -16.24 6.10 30.36
CA TYR A 593 -15.28 5.02 30.62
C TYR A 593 -15.32 4.48 32.03
N ASP A 594 -15.59 5.32 33.00
CA ASP A 594 -15.73 4.88 34.41
C ASP A 594 -16.99 4.05 34.59
N GLU A 595 -18.11 4.48 34.00
CA GLU A 595 -19.35 3.70 33.99
C GLU A 595 -19.22 2.41 33.20
N ALA A 596 -18.48 2.45 32.07
CA ALA A 596 -18.19 1.28 31.27
C ALA A 596 -17.27 0.29 32.00
N GLU A 597 -16.28 0.77 32.76
CA GLU A 597 -15.40 -0.03 33.60
C GLU A 597 -16.21 -0.80 34.64
N ASP A 598 -17.02 -0.10 35.41
CA ASP A 598 -17.90 -0.68 36.45
C ASP A 598 -18.88 -1.69 35.84
N PHE A 599 -19.45 -1.36 34.69
CA PHE A 599 -20.36 -2.23 33.97
C PHE A 599 -19.69 -3.52 33.51
N TYR A 600 -18.51 -3.44 32.86
CA TYR A 600 -17.83 -4.64 32.37
C TYR A 600 -17.22 -5.47 33.51
N LYS A 601 -16.77 -4.86 34.59
CA LYS A 601 -16.40 -5.58 35.83
C LYS A 601 -17.57 -6.41 36.40
N LYS A 602 -18.77 -5.86 36.40
CA LYS A 602 -19.99 -6.59 36.80
C LYS A 602 -20.34 -7.71 35.82
N LEU A 603 -20.10 -7.51 34.52
CA LEU A 603 -20.33 -8.55 33.50
C LEU A 603 -19.36 -9.74 33.62
N ILE A 604 -18.15 -9.55 34.13
CA ILE A 604 -17.17 -10.63 34.34
C ILE A 604 -17.75 -11.69 35.30
N THR A 605 -18.47 -11.28 36.33
CA THR A 605 -19.10 -12.16 37.33
C THR A 605 -20.53 -12.55 36.97
N ASN A 606 -21.09 -12.01 35.88
CA ASN A 606 -22.47 -12.25 35.48
C ASN A 606 -22.63 -13.67 34.91
N MET A 607 -23.64 -14.41 35.36
CA MET A 607 -23.88 -15.80 34.96
C MET A 607 -24.03 -16.02 33.44
N TYR A 608 -24.46 -15.04 32.69
CA TYR A 608 -24.61 -15.12 31.24
C TYR A 608 -23.29 -14.99 30.51
N PHE A 609 -22.22 -14.50 31.16
CA PHE A 609 -20.89 -14.27 30.61
C PHE A 609 -19.79 -15.08 31.31
N LEU A 610 -20.11 -16.05 32.16
CA LEU A 610 -19.12 -16.82 32.93
C LEU A 610 -18.03 -17.48 32.06
N ASN A 611 -18.39 -17.94 30.87
CA ASN A 611 -17.45 -18.57 29.92
C ASN A 611 -17.17 -17.72 28.69
N ASP A 612 -17.54 -16.43 28.71
CA ASP A 612 -17.39 -15.55 27.59
C ASP A 612 -16.15 -14.64 27.78
N TYR A 613 -15.28 -14.57 26.80
CA TYR A 613 -14.11 -13.67 26.77
C TYR A 613 -14.52 -12.20 26.61
N TYR A 614 -15.74 -11.94 26.13
CA TYR A 614 -16.22 -10.61 25.75
C TYR A 614 -16.09 -9.54 26.85
N PRO A 615 -16.48 -9.77 28.12
CA PRO A 615 -16.33 -8.74 29.17
C PRO A 615 -14.87 -8.34 29.41
N TYR A 616 -13.95 -9.31 29.43
CA TYR A 616 -12.51 -9.03 29.58
C TYR A 616 -11.95 -8.24 28.41
N ARG A 617 -12.31 -8.65 27.19
CA ARG A 617 -11.92 -7.90 25.98
C ARG A 617 -12.37 -6.45 26.05
N LYS A 618 -13.61 -6.21 26.46
CA LYS A 618 -14.16 -4.85 26.57
C LYS A 618 -13.54 -4.05 27.71
N LEU A 619 -13.23 -4.71 28.83
CA LEU A 619 -12.54 -4.07 29.93
C LEU A 619 -11.11 -3.67 29.55
N VAL A 620 -10.38 -4.53 28.83
CA VAL A 620 -9.08 -4.18 28.24
C VAL A 620 -9.22 -2.99 27.30
N GLU A 621 -10.28 -2.93 26.48
CA GLU A 621 -10.57 -1.80 25.58
C GLU A 621 -10.81 -0.50 26.38
N VAL A 622 -11.57 -0.53 27.49
CA VAL A 622 -11.78 0.61 28.39
C VAL A 622 -10.46 1.12 28.94
N TYR A 623 -9.63 0.24 29.53
CA TYR A 623 -8.36 0.63 30.12
C TYR A 623 -7.37 1.16 29.08
N TYR A 624 -7.36 0.55 27.90
CA TYR A 624 -6.53 1.03 26.78
C TYR A 624 -6.92 2.47 26.38
N ARG A 625 -8.22 2.78 26.31
CA ARG A 625 -8.73 4.12 26.02
C ARG A 625 -8.46 5.12 27.17
N LYS A 626 -8.46 4.67 28.40
CA LYS A 626 -8.06 5.46 29.58
C LYS A 626 -6.54 5.66 29.69
N ARG A 627 -5.73 5.03 28.80
CA ARG A 627 -4.26 4.94 28.87
C ARG A 627 -3.75 4.31 30.17
N ASP A 628 -4.54 3.47 30.78
CA ASP A 628 -4.23 2.75 32.00
C ASP A 628 -3.55 1.41 31.65
N ASN A 629 -2.29 1.51 31.25
CA ASN A 629 -1.52 0.37 30.76
C ASN A 629 -1.33 -0.72 31.83
N LEU A 630 -1.29 -0.36 33.11
CA LEU A 630 -1.14 -1.32 34.19
C LEU A 630 -2.40 -2.18 34.33
N ASN A 631 -3.59 -1.56 34.25
CA ASN A 631 -4.84 -2.31 34.29
C ASN A 631 -5.11 -3.09 33.00
N VAL A 632 -4.60 -2.66 31.84
CA VAL A 632 -4.58 -3.51 30.63
C VAL A 632 -3.80 -4.80 30.91
N ILE A 633 -2.57 -4.70 31.44
CA ILE A 633 -1.72 -5.85 31.79
C ILE A 633 -2.45 -6.77 32.77
N ASN A 634 -2.90 -6.23 33.88
CA ASN A 634 -3.59 -7.01 34.94
C ASN A 634 -4.83 -7.74 34.42
N THR A 635 -5.63 -7.06 33.58
CA THR A 635 -6.88 -7.65 33.05
C THR A 635 -6.59 -8.78 32.06
N VAL A 636 -5.53 -8.67 31.26
CA VAL A 636 -5.11 -9.73 30.34
C VAL A 636 -4.57 -10.94 31.11
N GLU A 637 -3.74 -10.71 32.13
CA GLU A 637 -3.23 -11.79 33.00
C GLU A 637 -4.36 -12.50 33.75
N GLU A 638 -5.31 -11.74 34.27
CA GLU A 638 -6.49 -12.27 34.94
C GLU A 638 -7.34 -13.12 33.99
N PHE A 639 -7.53 -12.65 32.76
CA PHE A 639 -8.24 -13.41 31.74
C PHE A 639 -7.61 -14.78 31.51
N PHE A 640 -6.29 -14.85 31.24
CA PHE A 640 -5.62 -16.13 30.98
C PHE A 640 -5.57 -17.06 32.20
N LYS A 641 -5.68 -16.51 33.41
CA LYS A 641 -5.83 -17.29 34.65
C LYS A 641 -7.27 -17.73 34.95
N SER A 642 -8.27 -17.14 34.28
CA SER A 642 -9.70 -17.35 34.58
C SER A 642 -10.32 -18.59 33.95
N GLU A 643 -9.54 -19.47 33.32
CA GLU A 643 -9.99 -20.73 32.67
C GLU A 643 -11.11 -20.52 31.61
N ARG A 644 -11.29 -19.31 31.09
CA ARG A 644 -12.30 -18.99 30.09
C ARG A 644 -11.82 -19.38 28.70
N PHE A 645 -12.77 -19.76 27.87
CA PHE A 645 -12.47 -20.17 26.51
C PHE A 645 -12.13 -18.97 25.61
N CYS A 646 -11.02 -19.05 24.84
CA CYS A 646 -10.74 -18.17 23.74
C CYS A 646 -10.06 -18.95 22.59
N ASN A 647 -10.25 -18.46 21.37
CA ASN A 647 -9.59 -19.01 20.18
C ASN A 647 -8.26 -18.30 19.92
N GLU A 648 -7.46 -18.84 18.98
CA GLU A 648 -6.14 -18.31 18.64
C GLU A 648 -6.17 -16.82 18.24
N ALA A 649 -7.16 -16.41 17.44
CA ALA A 649 -7.31 -14.99 17.04
C ALA A 649 -7.56 -14.06 18.23
N GLN A 650 -8.25 -14.55 19.26
CA GLN A 650 -8.49 -13.82 20.49
C GLN A 650 -7.24 -13.75 21.36
N VAL A 651 -6.46 -14.85 21.42
CA VAL A 651 -5.15 -14.86 22.09
C VAL A 651 -4.23 -13.83 21.48
N LEU A 652 -4.10 -13.81 20.14
CA LEU A 652 -3.27 -12.83 19.42
C LEU A 652 -3.72 -11.39 19.66
N TRP A 653 -5.03 -11.16 19.78
CA TRP A 653 -5.55 -9.83 20.11
C TRP A 653 -5.11 -9.40 21.51
N PHE A 654 -5.27 -10.25 22.53
CA PHE A 654 -4.82 -9.96 23.90
C PHE A 654 -3.29 -9.78 23.97
N GLU A 655 -2.54 -10.62 23.30
CA GLU A 655 -1.08 -10.51 23.19
C GLU A 655 -0.65 -9.14 22.63
N SER A 656 -1.28 -8.69 21.54
CA SER A 656 -1.00 -7.39 20.94
C SER A 656 -1.24 -6.23 21.91
N LYS A 657 -2.34 -6.25 22.67
CA LYS A 657 -2.65 -5.20 23.67
C LYS A 657 -1.69 -5.26 24.84
N TYR A 658 -1.34 -6.46 25.31
CA TYR A 658 -0.37 -6.67 26.37
C TYR A 658 1.03 -6.15 26.02
N LYS A 659 1.53 -6.49 24.82
CA LYS A 659 2.83 -5.99 24.31
C LYS A 659 2.89 -4.47 24.31
N LYS A 660 1.84 -3.84 23.81
CA LYS A 660 1.74 -2.37 23.80
C LYS A 660 1.75 -1.79 25.20
N ALA A 661 0.95 -2.34 26.09
CA ALA A 661 0.87 -1.87 27.49
C ALA A 661 2.21 -2.04 28.23
N CYS A 662 2.93 -3.15 28.01
CA CYS A 662 4.28 -3.36 28.58
C CYS A 662 5.27 -2.31 28.08
N LYS A 663 5.25 -1.99 26.79
CA LYS A 663 6.14 -0.97 26.19
C LYS A 663 5.98 0.39 26.88
N TYR A 664 4.75 0.78 27.22
CA TYR A 664 4.47 2.09 27.83
C TYR A 664 4.60 2.12 29.34
N SER A 665 4.53 0.97 30.02
CA SER A 665 4.63 0.87 31.47
C SER A 665 6.00 0.43 31.98
N GLY A 666 6.92 0.02 31.09
CA GLY A 666 8.19 -0.59 31.47
C GLY A 666 8.06 -2.01 32.04
N TYR A 667 6.90 -2.63 31.91
CA TYR A 667 6.62 -3.99 32.41
C TYR A 667 7.21 -5.04 31.49
N SER A 668 7.68 -6.18 32.05
CA SER A 668 8.31 -7.23 31.24
C SER A 668 7.29 -8.04 30.46
N PHE A 669 7.53 -8.21 29.17
CA PHE A 669 6.67 -9.06 28.32
C PHE A 669 6.76 -10.56 28.68
N SER A 670 7.85 -11.02 29.30
CA SER A 670 8.01 -12.43 29.72
C SER A 670 6.89 -12.96 30.62
N ASN A 671 6.15 -12.09 31.28
CA ASN A 671 5.01 -12.49 32.11
C ASN A 671 3.83 -12.97 31.26
N PHE A 672 3.67 -12.47 30.02
CA PHE A 672 2.64 -12.95 29.11
C PHE A 672 2.88 -14.40 28.70
N ASP A 673 4.13 -14.76 28.39
CA ASP A 673 4.49 -16.13 28.02
C ASP A 673 4.16 -17.09 29.17
N ALA A 674 4.46 -16.72 30.42
CA ALA A 674 4.08 -17.49 31.59
C ALA A 674 2.55 -17.64 31.78
N CYS A 675 1.78 -16.60 31.47
CA CYS A 675 0.31 -16.66 31.49
C CYS A 675 -0.23 -17.55 30.37
N LEU A 676 0.38 -17.47 29.18
CA LEU A 676 0.02 -18.31 28.04
C LEU A 676 0.35 -19.77 28.27
N ASP A 677 1.49 -20.08 28.87
CA ASP A 677 1.88 -21.43 29.27
C ASP A 677 0.90 -21.98 30.32
N TYR A 678 0.56 -21.19 31.35
CA TYR A 678 -0.46 -21.56 32.31
C TYR A 678 -1.81 -21.83 31.64
N PHE A 679 -2.23 -20.98 30.71
CA PHE A 679 -3.47 -21.14 29.94
C PHE A 679 -3.43 -22.43 29.08
N ASN A 680 -2.30 -22.71 28.42
CA ASN A 680 -2.13 -23.91 27.60
C ASN A 680 -2.16 -25.18 28.45
N GLU A 681 -1.54 -25.16 29.63
CA GLU A 681 -1.51 -26.31 30.55
C GLU A 681 -2.88 -26.54 31.20
N HIS A 682 -3.57 -25.50 31.61
CA HIS A 682 -4.82 -25.63 32.41
C HIS A 682 -6.06 -25.46 31.51
N GLY A 683 -6.02 -24.63 30.48
CA GLY A 683 -7.10 -24.48 29.49
C GLY A 683 -7.31 -25.72 28.63
N LEU A 684 -6.22 -26.47 28.30
CA LEU A 684 -6.31 -27.77 27.62
C LEU A 684 -6.89 -28.86 28.51
N LYS A 685 -6.60 -28.84 29.80
CA LYS A 685 -7.22 -29.79 30.77
C LYS A 685 -8.71 -29.54 30.94
N ASN A 686 -9.18 -28.33 30.72
CA ASN A 686 -10.63 -28.05 30.71
C ASN A 686 -11.34 -28.54 29.44
N LYS A 687 -10.61 -28.89 28.35
CA LYS A 687 -11.22 -29.64 27.25
C LYS A 687 -11.76 -30.99 27.69
N ASP A 688 -11.06 -31.67 28.59
CA ASP A 688 -11.52 -32.94 29.18
C ASP A 688 -12.68 -32.77 30.20
N LYS A 689 -12.75 -31.61 30.90
CA LYS A 689 -13.87 -31.23 31.75
C LYS A 689 -15.14 -30.83 31.02
N GLN A 690 -15.07 -30.48 29.73
CA GLN A 690 -16.29 -30.24 28.94
C GLN A 690 -17.12 -31.51 28.68
N ASN A 691 -16.59 -32.68 28.99
CA ASN A 691 -17.34 -33.96 29.05
C ASN A 691 -18.05 -34.16 30.39
N GLU A 692 -17.80 -33.35 31.43
CA GLU A 692 -18.62 -33.36 32.64
C GLU A 692 -19.93 -32.60 32.37
N PRO A 693 -21.07 -33.08 32.97
CA PRO A 693 -22.35 -32.44 32.67
C PRO A 693 -22.34 -30.98 33.11
N VAL A 694 -22.60 -30.08 32.15
CA VAL A 694 -22.81 -28.65 32.39
C VAL A 694 -23.75 -28.49 33.59
N PRO A 695 -23.45 -27.66 34.61
CA PRO A 695 -24.30 -27.42 35.75
C PRO A 695 -25.76 -27.17 35.35
N ILE A 696 -26.69 -27.70 36.10
CA ILE A 696 -28.14 -27.63 35.81
C ILE A 696 -28.60 -26.20 35.51
N ALA A 697 -28.00 -25.18 36.13
CA ALA A 697 -28.25 -23.75 35.88
C ALA A 697 -27.98 -23.36 34.42
N ALA A 698 -26.92 -23.85 33.79
CA ALA A 698 -26.60 -23.56 32.37
C ALA A 698 -27.55 -24.30 31.40
N ARG A 699 -28.17 -25.41 31.83
CA ARG A 699 -29.18 -26.13 31.04
C ARG A 699 -30.56 -25.44 31.06
N ILE A 700 -30.90 -24.74 32.14
CA ILE A 700 -32.18 -24.03 32.27
C ILE A 700 -32.20 -22.75 31.45
N GLN A 701 -31.04 -22.09 31.25
CA GLN A 701 -30.89 -20.85 30.51
C GLN A 701 -31.17 -20.95 29.00
N SER A 702 -31.17 -22.15 28.41
CA SER A 702 -31.45 -22.37 26.99
C SER A 702 -32.96 -22.57 26.68
N GLY A 703 -33.85 -22.19 27.54
CA GLY A 703 -35.30 -22.20 27.28
C GLY A 703 -35.90 -23.59 27.05
N GLY A 704 -35.48 -24.58 27.84
CA GLY A 704 -36.07 -25.93 27.80
C GLY A 704 -35.69 -26.78 26.55
N ARG A 705 -34.87 -26.28 25.67
CA ARG A 705 -34.37 -27.06 24.52
C ARG A 705 -33.12 -27.81 24.96
N LYS A 706 -33.12 -29.15 24.82
CA LYS A 706 -31.94 -29.99 25.04
C LYS A 706 -30.80 -29.46 24.15
N VAL A 707 -29.82 -28.84 24.77
CA VAL A 707 -28.56 -28.55 24.09
C VAL A 707 -27.92 -29.90 23.78
N LYS A 708 -27.92 -30.29 22.51
CA LYS A 708 -27.22 -31.47 22.06
C LYS A 708 -25.74 -31.19 22.25
N ILE A 709 -25.09 -31.92 23.16
CA ILE A 709 -23.64 -31.87 23.32
C ILE A 709 -23.06 -32.28 21.98
N ILE A 710 -22.38 -31.38 21.32
CA ILE A 710 -21.61 -31.68 20.10
C ILE A 710 -20.38 -32.46 20.58
N SER A 711 -20.08 -33.60 19.94
CA SER A 711 -18.85 -34.36 20.27
C SER A 711 -17.60 -33.46 20.05
N GLN A 712 -16.51 -33.77 20.74
CA GLN A 712 -15.26 -33.01 20.58
C GLN A 712 -14.84 -33.00 19.11
N GLU A 713 -15.02 -34.11 18.39
CA GLU A 713 -14.75 -34.20 16.95
C GLU A 713 -15.61 -33.27 16.10
N ALA A 714 -16.90 -33.11 16.43
CA ALA A 714 -17.79 -32.15 15.75
C ALA A 714 -17.47 -30.69 16.08
N TYR A 715 -16.91 -30.44 17.27
CA TYR A 715 -16.41 -29.13 17.67
C TYR A 715 -15.11 -28.78 16.95
N ASP A 716 -14.16 -29.70 16.87
CA ASP A 716 -12.87 -29.52 16.18
C ASP A 716 -13.11 -29.29 14.69
N ILE A 717 -14.02 -30.04 14.07
CA ILE A 717 -14.48 -29.83 12.70
C ILE A 717 -15.10 -28.44 12.52
N LYS A 718 -15.88 -27.98 13.47
CA LYS A 718 -16.53 -26.65 13.41
C LYS A 718 -15.54 -25.52 13.62
N SER A 719 -14.53 -25.73 14.46
CA SER A 719 -13.42 -24.80 14.69
C SER A 719 -12.53 -24.71 13.46
N GLU A 720 -12.12 -25.84 12.90
CA GLU A 720 -11.37 -25.96 11.65
C GLU A 720 -12.11 -25.31 10.48
N TYR A 721 -13.43 -25.51 10.39
CA TYR A 721 -14.29 -24.86 9.42
C TYR A 721 -14.27 -23.33 9.55
N HIS A 722 -14.37 -22.82 10.77
CA HIS A 722 -14.38 -21.37 11.02
C HIS A 722 -13.04 -20.75 10.64
N GLU A 723 -11.96 -21.37 11.05
CA GLU A 723 -10.58 -20.98 10.73
C GLU A 723 -10.32 -21.00 9.22
N LEU A 724 -10.67 -22.09 8.55
CA LEU A 724 -10.54 -22.25 7.11
C LEU A 724 -11.44 -21.24 6.36
N SER A 725 -12.66 -20.99 6.83
CA SER A 725 -13.57 -20.00 6.26
C SER A 725 -13.01 -18.57 6.37
N LEU A 726 -12.37 -18.21 7.49
CA LEU A 726 -11.71 -16.91 7.68
C LEU A 726 -10.47 -16.80 6.78
N LYS A 727 -9.62 -17.83 6.80
CA LYS A 727 -8.38 -17.89 6.03
C LYS A 727 -8.60 -17.77 4.52
N TYR A 728 -9.69 -18.35 3.98
CA TYR A 728 -9.98 -18.33 2.55
C TYR A 728 -10.97 -17.24 2.13
N LYS A 729 -11.73 -16.67 3.06
CA LYS A 729 -12.53 -15.47 2.80
C LYS A 729 -11.64 -14.24 2.60
N SER A 730 -10.55 -14.15 3.35
CA SER A 730 -9.49 -13.17 3.13
C SER A 730 -8.71 -13.40 1.82
N ALA A 731 -8.61 -14.66 1.36
CA ALA A 731 -7.87 -15.05 0.16
C ALA A 731 -8.61 -14.85 -1.18
N ARG A 732 -9.73 -14.16 -1.24
CA ARG A 732 -10.53 -13.84 -2.46
C ARG A 732 -10.95 -15.04 -3.33
N SER A 733 -11.00 -16.25 -2.81
CA SER A 733 -11.33 -17.43 -3.61
C SER A 733 -12.48 -18.21 -3.02
N SER A 734 -13.70 -17.89 -3.46
CA SER A 734 -14.91 -18.69 -3.17
C SER A 734 -14.74 -20.17 -3.58
N LYS A 735 -13.93 -20.45 -4.60
CA LYS A 735 -13.59 -21.82 -5.04
C LYS A 735 -12.72 -22.57 -4.05
N LYS A 736 -11.70 -21.97 -3.44
CA LYS A 736 -10.89 -22.59 -2.40
C LYS A 736 -11.72 -22.85 -1.13
N ALA A 737 -12.58 -21.88 -0.79
CA ALA A 737 -13.52 -22.04 0.32
C ALA A 737 -14.49 -23.20 0.05
N LEU A 738 -15.00 -23.35 -1.18
CA LEU A 738 -15.86 -24.45 -1.58
C LEU A 738 -15.16 -25.81 -1.47
N TYR A 739 -13.93 -25.93 -1.96
CA TYR A 739 -13.14 -27.16 -1.88
C TYR A 739 -13.02 -27.70 -0.44
N PHE A 740 -12.74 -26.82 0.52
CA PHE A 740 -12.65 -27.21 1.92
C PHE A 740 -14.03 -27.50 2.53
N PHE A 741 -15.05 -26.78 2.08
CA PHE A 741 -16.43 -27.06 2.49
C PHE A 741 -16.93 -28.42 2.04
N GLU A 742 -16.62 -28.83 0.83
CA GLU A 742 -16.98 -30.14 0.31
C GLU A 742 -16.28 -31.26 1.07
N GLN A 743 -15.01 -31.08 1.47
CA GLN A 743 -14.31 -32.07 2.31
C GLN A 743 -14.91 -32.19 3.72
N LEU A 744 -15.44 -31.08 4.26
CA LEU A 744 -16.12 -31.12 5.56
C LEU A 744 -17.56 -31.64 5.46
N TRP A 745 -18.17 -31.55 4.27
CA TRP A 745 -19.55 -31.95 4.04
C TRP A 745 -19.75 -33.48 4.14
N ASP A 746 -18.76 -34.26 3.78
CA ASP A 746 -18.79 -35.73 3.85
C ASP A 746 -18.82 -36.27 5.30
N ARG A 747 -18.68 -35.43 6.30
CA ARG A 747 -18.75 -35.83 7.72
C ARG A 747 -20.18 -35.64 8.26
N LYS A 748 -20.84 -36.73 8.64
CA LYS A 748 -22.25 -36.80 9.08
C LYS A 748 -22.68 -35.78 10.16
N GLU A 749 -21.75 -35.30 10.97
CA GLU A 749 -22.02 -34.35 12.05
C GLU A 749 -22.13 -32.91 11.56
N PHE A 750 -21.49 -32.59 10.48
CA PHE A 750 -21.50 -31.26 9.87
C PHE A 750 -22.84 -30.95 9.14
N THR A 751 -23.49 -31.97 8.57
CA THR A 751 -24.78 -31.84 7.87
C THR A 751 -25.97 -31.49 8.80
N LYS A 752 -25.76 -31.50 10.12
CA LYS A 752 -26.78 -31.06 11.12
C LYS A 752 -26.76 -29.54 11.36
N ASN A 753 -25.88 -28.78 10.72
CA ASN A 753 -25.67 -27.37 11.02
C ASN A 753 -26.31 -26.45 9.94
N LEU A 754 -27.37 -25.70 10.34
CA LEU A 754 -28.05 -24.72 9.47
C LEU A 754 -27.07 -23.73 8.79
N THR A 755 -26.06 -23.27 9.53
CA THR A 755 -25.07 -22.31 9.02
C THR A 755 -24.21 -22.94 7.91
N ALA A 756 -23.92 -24.23 8.02
CA ALA A 756 -23.18 -24.96 6.98
C ALA A 756 -23.97 -25.04 5.68
N TYR A 757 -25.26 -25.41 5.74
CA TYR A 757 -26.14 -25.43 4.56
C TYR A 757 -26.23 -24.06 3.89
N LYS A 758 -26.44 -22.98 4.67
CA LYS A 758 -26.50 -21.62 4.14
C LYS A 758 -25.19 -21.22 3.46
N ARG A 759 -24.07 -21.58 4.08
CA ARG A 759 -22.75 -21.23 3.56
C ARG A 759 -22.43 -21.97 2.27
N LEU A 760 -22.71 -23.26 2.23
CA LEU A 760 -22.49 -24.08 1.05
C LEU A 760 -23.37 -23.61 -0.13
N CYS A 761 -24.65 -23.34 0.10
CA CYS A 761 -25.52 -22.73 -0.91
C CYS A 761 -24.96 -21.39 -1.42
N SER A 762 -24.43 -20.54 -0.54
CA SER A 762 -23.83 -19.26 -0.96
C SER A 762 -22.57 -19.49 -1.80
N LEU A 763 -21.71 -20.42 -1.42
CA LEU A 763 -20.48 -20.74 -2.17
C LEU A 763 -20.79 -21.33 -3.55
N TYR A 764 -21.76 -22.22 -3.65
CA TYR A 764 -22.22 -22.74 -4.94
C TYR A 764 -22.85 -21.63 -5.79
N TYR A 765 -23.60 -20.72 -5.18
CA TYR A 765 -24.18 -19.58 -5.90
C TYR A 765 -23.09 -18.63 -6.43
N ASP A 766 -22.11 -18.29 -5.58
CA ASP A 766 -20.97 -17.42 -5.92
C ASP A 766 -20.05 -18.03 -6.98
N THR A 767 -20.01 -19.36 -7.05
CA THR A 767 -19.25 -20.13 -8.06
C THR A 767 -20.11 -20.54 -9.26
N GLN A 768 -21.34 -20.01 -9.39
CA GLN A 768 -22.29 -20.21 -10.49
C GLN A 768 -22.74 -21.67 -10.69
N GLN A 769 -22.64 -22.52 -9.67
CA GLN A 769 -23.12 -23.90 -9.69
C GLN A 769 -24.58 -23.97 -9.20
N TYR A 770 -25.50 -23.42 -10.00
CA TYR A 770 -26.89 -23.18 -9.59
C TYR A 770 -27.68 -24.45 -9.29
N GLU A 771 -27.42 -25.55 -10.02
CA GLU A 771 -28.04 -26.86 -9.78
C GLU A 771 -27.71 -27.36 -8.37
N LYS A 772 -26.44 -27.26 -7.96
CA LYS A 772 -26.01 -27.65 -6.62
C LYS A 772 -26.57 -26.74 -5.53
N VAL A 773 -26.84 -25.47 -5.83
CA VAL A 773 -27.57 -24.59 -4.89
C VAL A 773 -28.94 -25.15 -4.60
N ILE A 774 -29.66 -25.65 -5.63
CA ILE A 774 -31.00 -26.24 -5.52
C ILE A 774 -30.92 -27.56 -4.75
N GLU A 775 -29.94 -28.42 -5.10
CA GLU A 775 -29.71 -29.71 -4.44
C GLU A 775 -29.48 -29.55 -2.92
N VAL A 776 -28.48 -28.73 -2.52
CA VAL A 776 -28.15 -28.49 -1.11
C VAL A 776 -29.29 -27.78 -0.37
N ALA A 777 -29.98 -26.85 -1.01
CA ALA A 777 -31.14 -26.19 -0.39
C ALA A 777 -32.32 -27.17 -0.20
N THR A 778 -32.53 -28.14 -1.12
CA THR A 778 -33.54 -29.18 -1.02
C THR A 778 -33.14 -30.22 0.05
N GLU A 779 -31.87 -30.61 0.10
CA GLU A 779 -31.32 -31.51 1.13
C GLU A 779 -31.52 -30.92 2.54
N TYR A 780 -31.36 -29.60 2.73
CA TYR A 780 -31.65 -28.94 4.00
C TYR A 780 -33.07 -29.21 4.50
N PHE A 781 -34.09 -29.20 3.61
CA PHE A 781 -35.47 -29.44 4.01
C PHE A 781 -35.69 -30.89 4.49
N ASN A 782 -34.92 -31.83 3.97
CA ASN A 782 -34.96 -33.26 4.29
C ASN A 782 -34.04 -33.65 5.46
N SER A 783 -33.15 -32.74 5.86
CA SER A 783 -32.15 -32.98 6.89
C SER A 783 -32.67 -32.78 8.32
N ASP A 784 -31.95 -33.32 9.30
CA ASP A 784 -32.14 -33.08 10.75
C ASP A 784 -31.60 -31.72 11.20
N ALA A 785 -31.15 -30.85 10.28
CA ALA A 785 -30.60 -29.55 10.62
C ALA A 785 -31.65 -28.65 11.26
N ARG A 786 -31.23 -27.84 12.22
CA ARG A 786 -32.11 -26.96 12.98
C ARG A 786 -32.84 -25.99 12.06
N LYS A 787 -34.16 -26.07 12.04
CA LYS A 787 -35.03 -25.15 11.27
C LYS A 787 -35.43 -23.94 12.13
N THR A 788 -35.09 -22.72 11.69
CA THR A 788 -35.53 -21.46 12.32
C THR A 788 -36.73 -20.92 11.55
N LYS A 789 -37.54 -20.02 12.13
CA LYS A 789 -38.71 -19.41 11.45
C LYS A 789 -38.37 -18.77 10.09
N SER A 790 -37.18 -18.20 9.95
CA SER A 790 -36.72 -17.53 8.73
C SER A 790 -35.89 -18.41 7.77
N SER A 791 -35.45 -19.59 8.20
CA SER A 791 -34.57 -20.42 7.36
C SER A 791 -35.26 -21.01 6.14
N PRO A 792 -36.52 -21.50 6.19
CA PRO A 792 -37.21 -21.98 4.99
C PRO A 792 -37.38 -20.90 3.91
N ALA A 793 -37.74 -19.68 4.34
CA ALA A 793 -37.91 -18.56 3.40
C ALA A 793 -36.57 -18.19 2.73
N TRP A 794 -35.46 -18.25 3.44
CA TRP A 794 -34.14 -18.00 2.89
C TRP A 794 -33.74 -19.04 1.81
N PHE A 795 -33.93 -20.34 2.10
CA PHE A 795 -33.63 -21.42 1.14
C PHE A 795 -34.56 -21.39 -0.05
N ASN A 796 -35.86 -21.17 0.12
CA ASN A 796 -36.78 -21.01 -0.99
C ASN A 796 -36.43 -19.83 -1.90
N LYS A 797 -35.96 -18.71 -1.30
CA LYS A 797 -35.44 -17.59 -2.07
C LYS A 797 -34.19 -17.97 -2.88
N LYS A 798 -33.27 -18.73 -2.32
CA LYS A 798 -32.05 -19.19 -3.00
C LYS A 798 -32.37 -20.20 -4.12
N ILE A 799 -33.30 -21.09 -3.93
CA ILE A 799 -33.82 -21.98 -5.00
C ILE A 799 -34.38 -21.14 -6.15
N ALA A 800 -35.25 -20.17 -5.84
CA ALA A 800 -35.85 -19.33 -6.88
C ALA A 800 -34.85 -18.48 -7.65
N GLU A 801 -33.82 -17.94 -6.93
CA GLU A 801 -32.70 -17.18 -7.54
C GLU A 801 -31.85 -18.07 -8.46
N ALA A 802 -31.55 -19.30 -8.04
CA ALA A 802 -30.75 -20.26 -8.78
C ALA A 802 -31.52 -20.75 -10.02
N SER A 803 -32.82 -21.15 -9.88
CA SER A 803 -33.68 -21.56 -10.99
C SER A 803 -33.82 -20.48 -12.06
N LYS A 804 -34.00 -19.21 -11.63
CA LYS A 804 -34.05 -18.08 -12.56
C LYS A 804 -32.75 -17.86 -13.34
N LYS A 805 -31.62 -18.31 -12.80
CA LYS A 805 -30.31 -18.25 -13.47
C LYS A 805 -30.15 -19.42 -14.46
N LEU A 806 -30.66 -20.59 -14.12
CA LEU A 806 -30.69 -21.74 -15.01
C LEU A 806 -31.65 -21.49 -16.21
N ASP A 807 -32.85 -20.93 -15.99
CA ASP A 807 -33.80 -20.58 -17.04
C ASP A 807 -33.31 -19.49 -18.00
N LYS A 808 -32.32 -18.72 -17.61
CA LYS A 808 -31.70 -17.67 -18.44
C LYS A 808 -30.48 -18.16 -19.21
N SER A 809 -29.98 -19.36 -18.95
CA SER A 809 -29.01 -20.03 -19.81
C SER A 809 -29.74 -20.37 -21.12
N PRO A 810 -29.27 -19.98 -22.33
CA PRO A 810 -29.93 -20.31 -23.57
C PRO A 810 -29.93 -21.83 -23.69
N VAL A 811 -31.12 -22.39 -23.63
CA VAL A 811 -31.35 -23.75 -24.11
C VAL A 811 -31.15 -23.66 -25.62
N ASN A 812 -30.02 -24.06 -26.10
CA ASN A 812 -29.83 -24.37 -27.52
C ASN A 812 -30.47 -25.73 -27.79
N GLU A 813 -31.74 -25.73 -28.12
CA GLU A 813 -32.28 -26.71 -29.01
C GLU A 813 -31.77 -26.36 -30.41
N SER A 814 -30.74 -26.97 -30.83
CA SER A 814 -30.51 -27.37 -32.22
C SER A 814 -29.41 -28.43 -32.25
N SER A 815 -29.84 -29.65 -32.41
CA SER A 815 -29.07 -30.69 -32.98
C SER A 815 -28.44 -30.19 -34.28
N ASP A 816 -27.15 -29.90 -34.26
CA ASP A 816 -26.31 -30.04 -35.44
C ASP A 816 -24.87 -30.29 -34.99
N HIS A 817 -24.36 -31.41 -35.43
CA HIS A 817 -23.01 -31.86 -35.32
C HIS A 817 -22.04 -30.78 -35.81
N ILE A 818 -21.39 -30.08 -34.88
CA ILE A 818 -20.15 -29.39 -35.18
C ILE A 818 -19.03 -30.16 -34.50
N LYS A 819 -18.18 -30.72 -35.34
CA LYS A 819 -17.00 -31.47 -35.02
C LYS A 819 -16.11 -30.63 -34.11
N THR A 820 -15.93 -31.10 -32.89
CA THR A 820 -14.80 -30.74 -32.02
C THR A 820 -13.53 -31.20 -32.71
N THR A 821 -12.76 -30.29 -33.20
CA THR A 821 -11.41 -30.53 -33.65
C THR A 821 -10.49 -29.95 -32.61
N ASN A 822 -9.74 -30.80 -31.92
CA ASN A 822 -8.28 -30.84 -31.92
C ASN A 822 -7.61 -31.22 -30.59
N LEU A 823 -8.32 -31.67 -29.58
CA LEU A 823 -7.74 -32.44 -28.50
C LEU A 823 -8.63 -33.62 -28.17
N SER A 824 -8.06 -34.81 -28.07
CA SER A 824 -8.80 -36.00 -27.63
C SER A 824 -9.23 -35.79 -26.15
N ASN A 825 -10.30 -36.50 -25.75
CA ASN A 825 -10.74 -36.48 -24.35
C ASN A 825 -9.61 -36.88 -23.37
N ASP A 826 -8.70 -37.75 -23.81
CA ASP A 826 -7.52 -38.19 -23.04
C ASP A 826 -6.49 -37.07 -22.91
N GLU A 827 -6.25 -36.26 -23.94
CA GLU A 827 -5.32 -35.10 -23.89
C GLU A 827 -5.89 -33.97 -23.04
N LEU A 828 -7.18 -33.72 -23.07
CA LEU A 828 -7.87 -32.78 -22.20
C LEU A 828 -7.83 -33.27 -20.75
N LEU A 829 -8.05 -34.57 -20.52
CA LEU A 829 -7.96 -35.15 -19.19
C LEU A 829 -6.56 -35.05 -18.61
N PHE A 830 -5.52 -35.27 -19.43
CA PHE A 830 -4.13 -35.12 -19.01
C PHE A 830 -3.80 -33.67 -18.65
N LYS A 831 -4.33 -32.73 -19.42
CA LYS A 831 -4.17 -31.29 -19.18
C LYS A 831 -4.86 -30.82 -17.88
N TYR A 832 -6.04 -31.37 -17.60
CA TYR A 832 -6.73 -31.11 -16.34
C TYR A 832 -6.05 -31.78 -15.15
N ALA A 833 -5.44 -32.95 -15.32
CA ALA A 833 -4.66 -33.62 -14.28
C ALA A 833 -3.39 -32.81 -13.92
N ASP A 834 -2.67 -32.30 -14.90
CA ASP A 834 -1.50 -31.43 -14.70
C ASP A 834 -1.86 -30.14 -13.98
N LEU A 835 -3.02 -29.53 -14.31
CA LEU A 835 -3.50 -28.34 -13.62
C LEU A 835 -3.92 -28.64 -12.17
N TYR A 836 -4.46 -29.82 -11.91
CA TYR A 836 -4.78 -30.28 -10.57
C TYR A 836 -3.51 -30.53 -9.75
N GLU A 837 -2.51 -31.21 -10.30
CA GLU A 837 -1.22 -31.45 -9.63
C GLU A 837 -0.45 -30.14 -9.35
N LYS A 838 -0.59 -29.15 -10.22
CA LYS A 838 -0.05 -27.80 -10.02
C LYS A 838 -0.85 -26.94 -9.02
N GLY A 839 -1.94 -27.49 -8.46
CA GLY A 839 -2.82 -26.78 -7.51
C GLY A 839 -3.59 -25.60 -8.14
N LEU A 840 -3.73 -25.59 -9.45
CA LEU A 840 -4.46 -24.59 -10.23
C LEU A 840 -5.95 -24.98 -10.40
N LEU A 841 -6.29 -26.24 -10.23
CA LEU A 841 -7.66 -26.77 -10.15
C LEU A 841 -7.87 -27.45 -8.80
N THR A 842 -9.09 -27.37 -8.29
CA THR A 842 -9.49 -28.13 -7.12
C THR A 842 -9.76 -29.59 -7.51
N LYS A 843 -9.69 -30.51 -6.54
CA LYS A 843 -10.03 -31.93 -6.76
C LYS A 843 -11.44 -32.07 -7.34
N TYR A 844 -12.38 -31.26 -6.87
CA TYR A 844 -13.76 -31.26 -7.33
C TYR A 844 -13.90 -30.83 -8.82
N GLU A 845 -13.21 -29.73 -9.19
CA GLU A 845 -13.20 -29.25 -10.59
C GLU A 845 -12.56 -30.29 -11.51
N PHE A 846 -11.50 -30.94 -11.06
CA PHE A 846 -10.84 -32.03 -11.78
C PHE A 846 -11.77 -33.25 -11.91
N ASP A 847 -12.35 -33.72 -10.82
CA ASP A 847 -13.24 -34.88 -10.80
C ASP A 847 -14.50 -34.64 -11.66
N ARG A 848 -15.03 -33.41 -11.66
CA ARG A 848 -16.15 -33.02 -12.54
C ARG A 848 -15.76 -33.06 -14.01
N LYS A 849 -14.65 -32.44 -14.39
CA LYS A 849 -14.17 -32.44 -15.78
C LYS A 849 -13.78 -33.85 -16.24
N LYS A 850 -13.20 -34.64 -15.36
CA LYS A 850 -12.94 -36.05 -15.61
C LYS A 850 -14.21 -36.83 -15.90
N LYS A 851 -15.28 -36.57 -15.15
CA LYS A 851 -16.58 -37.20 -15.33
C LYS A 851 -17.25 -36.77 -16.65
N GLU A 852 -17.19 -35.45 -16.94
CA GLU A 852 -17.68 -34.90 -18.22
C GLU A 852 -16.97 -35.53 -19.44
N LEU A 853 -15.64 -35.75 -19.35
CA LEU A 853 -14.84 -36.28 -20.45
C LEU A 853 -14.94 -37.83 -20.61
N LEU A 854 -15.13 -38.57 -19.51
CA LEU A 854 -15.13 -40.03 -19.51
C LEU A 854 -16.54 -40.64 -19.73
N PHE A 855 -17.63 -39.90 -19.50
CA PHE A 855 -18.99 -40.43 -19.48
C PHE A 855 -19.97 -39.68 -20.41
N ASN A 856 -19.48 -38.77 -21.27
CA ASN A 856 -20.30 -38.11 -22.30
C ASN A 856 -20.26 -38.83 -23.67
N ASP A 857 -20.01 -40.14 -23.69
CA ASP A 857 -20.09 -41.00 -24.88
C ASP A 857 -21.32 -41.90 -24.81
N ASP A 858 -22.52 -41.39 -24.37
CA ASP A 858 -23.80 -42.05 -24.56
C ASP A 858 -24.87 -41.05 -25.03
#